data_7e24e9023f399f8b9f78b9fb3ad0c8b5
#
_entry.id   7e24e9023f399f8b9f78b9fb3ad0c8b5
#
_cell.length_a   1.000
_cell.length_b   1.000
_cell.length_c   1.000
_cell.angle_alpha   90.00
_cell.angle_beta   90.00
_cell.angle_gamma   90.00
#
_symmetry.space_group_name_H-M   'P 1'
#
loop_
_entity.id
_entity.type
_entity.pdbx_description
1 polymer ?
#
loop_
_entity_poly.entity_id
_entity_poly.type
_entity_poly.pdbx_seq_one_letter_code
_entity_poly.pdbx_strand_id
1 'polypeptide(L)'
;MLTFRLPPDGGDVNSSLVIRSGAVELTEKNNRIFYQVVGKQALARFVGKVSGDDEPAGQMQTIWFLFKGNEPLRLTLHGSDDQEFEMIPDAPRRAKQFQRRLDQWWREYNRAADERAKNGDYPHLIETYLTTMLGKRLGLPLTQQPKDRRDAFRRTIDLMFNVEKLRTDMIRDEMRGIIDLGKRDQALPPRVVWKDTVAPKSPADIEIEDMAYYVPEDCFYLRFGTWDNNLWLKKLTAEYGGDLGRMFSLRGYESRVDARFLDQLALGSTDLEDLFAATVISDVAFIGKDTYFSDGPAVGVLLQARNTASFLRRTSKRRKNFAANNEGVTLEEVEIAGEKVSFLSTPNNFRRSFYVVKDDFHLTTNCRKIAEQFIKTRKTKRSLGNSAEFRYARSLMPLNEGHTIFAFFSSQFFQHLLHPEFQIELRRRNKAIADMQLLQMAWLAATAEGFSDIDMRTLGDFGFLPANFSAGDFSRYELIDGVWTDSVRGARGFFLPLADANVEMVTQDEYRWFAERGEYFTKSVSQLDPMFAGIKRFELSDNTERIVFDARVAPFGAEKYGTLSKMLGPPIRKEFAGSPNDIISLQMSIGGGMFKKSEPYQIFAGVQDHVDPGLDLRPKSFLNALQTAREVPGYLGAWPKPGNLDFLPQLGSFPDAAGYTYSRLLKLWRLQWDDFSILSFDQSRLEELKSNLVIAPTERASHIKIRVGNIAESKLYDWANILNYRRSWQTSLANVRMLNTLANQFRLNPELAKGVAEQMLDVKLVCSLGGEYVLKETLGGRKVWCSTAWPNFLNPVIPADYVAPVLGWFRGAEVEVTQAETQFAVHGFVDVKRTGESELPSFKIFKGFGNLLGGGKKNAAGDGKATELEPVEGTPKQEVPKELPVIGTPDASGGLEEQLEPQRPKSVLERKS
;
A
#
# COMPACT_ATOMS: atom_id res chain seq x y z
N MET A 1 26.71 29.42 5.39
CA MET A 1 25.41 29.09 5.97
C MET A 1 24.87 30.31 6.69
N LEU A 2 23.71 30.79 6.34
CA LEU A 2 23.14 32.06 6.81
C LEU A 2 21.80 31.84 7.46
N THR A 3 21.50 32.63 8.49
CA THR A 3 20.24 32.61 9.20
C THR A 3 19.48 33.88 8.82
N PHE A 4 18.28 33.72 8.34
CA PHE A 4 17.36 34.82 8.06
C PHE A 4 16.22 34.81 9.08
N ARG A 5 15.82 35.99 9.56
CA ARG A 5 14.67 36.15 10.47
C ARG A 5 13.55 36.87 9.72
N LEU A 6 12.44 36.21 9.55
CA LEU A 6 11.22 36.84 9.05
C LEU A 6 10.68 37.79 10.13
N PRO A 7 10.24 39.01 9.75
CA PRO A 7 9.60 39.91 10.69
C PRO A 7 8.30 39.30 11.24
N PRO A 8 7.90 39.67 12.46
CA PRO A 8 6.69 39.13 13.09
C PRO A 8 5.40 39.41 12.32
N ASP A 9 5.39 40.54 11.59
CA ASP A 9 4.22 41.00 10.83
C ASP A 9 4.24 40.55 9.37
N GLY A 10 4.82 39.38 9.10
CA GLY A 10 4.76 38.78 7.77
C GLY A 10 3.32 38.70 7.31
N GLY A 11 2.91 39.81 6.62
CA GLY A 11 1.56 39.98 6.10
C GLY A 11 1.19 38.78 5.25
N ASP A 12 -0.08 38.57 5.10
CA ASP A 12 -0.76 37.51 4.35
C ASP A 12 0.04 36.90 3.18
N VAL A 13 1.02 36.14 3.54
CA VAL A 13 1.67 35.30 2.58
C VAL A 13 0.72 34.16 2.32
N ASN A 14 0.12 34.07 1.16
CA ASN A 14 -0.69 32.96 0.64
C ASN A 14 0.16 31.68 0.50
N SER A 15 1.20 31.59 1.24
CA SER A 15 2.24 30.56 1.32
C SER A 15 2.04 29.59 2.48
N SER A 16 0.86 29.45 2.95
CA SER A 16 0.57 28.69 4.14
C SER A 16 0.84 27.20 4.03
N LEU A 17 0.79 26.66 2.87
CA LEU A 17 1.32 25.30 2.62
C LEU A 17 2.82 25.25 2.90
N VAL A 18 3.51 26.27 2.47
CA VAL A 18 4.95 26.49 2.63
C VAL A 18 5.29 26.70 4.11
N ILE A 19 4.56 27.52 4.84
CA ILE A 19 4.82 27.80 6.26
C ILE A 19 4.50 26.61 7.15
N ARG A 20 3.38 25.91 6.96
CA ARG A 20 3.05 24.69 7.72
C ARG A 20 3.95 23.51 7.39
N SER A 21 4.45 23.43 6.16
CA SER A 21 5.41 22.39 5.76
C SER A 21 6.86 22.72 6.12
N GLY A 22 7.12 23.91 6.68
CA GLY A 22 8.47 24.36 7.01
C GLY A 22 9.26 24.94 5.82
N ALA A 23 8.60 25.24 4.71
CA ALA A 23 9.22 25.89 3.56
C ALA A 23 8.61 27.30 3.35
N VAL A 24 9.37 28.23 2.84
CA VAL A 24 8.93 29.56 2.42
C VAL A 24 9.18 29.65 0.92
N GLU A 25 8.30 30.31 0.17
CA GLU A 25 8.51 30.45 -1.26
C GLU A 25 9.62 31.45 -1.51
N LEU A 26 10.77 30.91 -1.91
CA LEU A 26 11.97 31.66 -2.24
C LEU A 26 12.48 31.21 -3.60
N THR A 27 12.76 32.17 -4.46
CA THR A 27 13.47 31.94 -5.72
C THR A 27 14.86 32.54 -5.66
N GLU A 28 15.82 31.94 -6.36
CA GLU A 28 17.18 32.47 -6.47
C GLU A 28 17.37 33.07 -7.86
N LYS A 29 17.87 34.28 -7.90
CA LYS A 29 17.94 35.12 -9.11
C LYS A 29 18.78 34.52 -10.25
N ASN A 30 19.83 33.78 -9.92
CA ASN A 30 20.73 33.11 -10.88
C ASN A 30 20.45 31.62 -11.02
N ASN A 31 19.29 31.19 -10.53
CA ASN A 31 18.86 29.80 -10.57
C ASN A 31 19.84 28.81 -9.89
N ARG A 32 20.60 29.23 -8.87
CA ARG A 32 21.50 28.38 -8.07
C ARG A 32 20.71 27.45 -7.16
N ILE A 33 21.29 26.25 -6.95
CA ILE A 33 20.69 25.28 -6.00
C ILE A 33 20.98 25.70 -4.57
N PHE A 34 19.95 25.69 -3.77
CA PHE A 34 20.04 25.84 -2.32
C PHE A 34 19.05 24.95 -1.61
N TYR A 35 19.43 24.53 -0.42
CA TYR A 35 18.56 23.76 0.48
C TYR A 35 18.18 24.66 1.64
N GLN A 36 16.86 24.76 1.87
CA GLN A 36 16.34 25.59 2.97
C GLN A 36 15.69 24.73 4.04
N VAL A 37 15.72 25.20 5.28
CA VAL A 37 14.99 24.63 6.41
C VAL A 37 14.54 25.74 7.34
N VAL A 38 13.31 25.66 7.81
CA VAL A 38 12.76 26.58 8.80
C VAL A 38 12.94 25.99 10.18
N GLY A 39 13.69 26.66 11.04
CA GLY A 39 13.93 26.24 12.41
C GLY A 39 12.73 26.56 13.31
N LYS A 40 12.26 25.59 14.08
CA LYS A 40 11.29 25.84 15.15
C LYS A 40 12.02 26.41 16.37
N GLN A 41 11.69 27.62 16.79
CA GLN A 41 12.23 28.16 18.04
C GLN A 41 11.52 27.50 19.25
N ALA A 42 12.15 26.50 19.82
CA ALA A 42 11.66 25.85 21.03
C ALA A 42 11.69 26.80 22.28
N LEU A 43 12.58 27.79 22.27
CA LEU A 43 12.77 28.70 23.41
C LEU A 43 11.61 29.70 23.60
N ALA A 44 11.03 30.22 22.48
CA ALA A 44 9.93 31.18 22.56
C ALA A 44 8.65 30.57 23.15
N ARG A 45 8.45 29.26 22.94
CA ARG A 45 7.31 28.54 23.56
C ARG A 45 7.48 28.32 25.06
N PHE A 46 8.71 28.18 25.52
CA PHE A 46 8.99 27.99 26.95
C PHE A 46 8.83 29.30 27.72
N VAL A 47 9.31 30.40 27.16
CA VAL A 47 9.20 31.74 27.77
C VAL A 47 7.74 32.23 27.78
N GLY A 48 6.98 32.07 26.70
CA GLY A 48 5.57 32.43 26.64
C GLY A 48 4.67 31.62 27.58
N LYS A 49 4.99 30.35 27.84
CA LYS A 49 4.30 29.52 28.84
C LYS A 49 4.61 29.90 30.28
N VAL A 50 5.77 30.47 30.53
CA VAL A 50 6.20 30.89 31.87
C VAL A 50 5.73 32.30 32.17
N SER A 51 5.55 33.17 31.17
CA SER A 51 5.10 34.54 31.33
C SER A 51 3.59 34.75 31.34
N GLY A 52 2.79 33.73 31.00
CA GLY A 52 1.34 33.82 31.04
C GLY A 52 0.71 34.71 29.95
N ASP A 53 1.49 35.13 28.97
CA ASP A 53 1.01 35.94 27.87
C ASP A 53 0.39 35.05 26.78
N ASP A 54 -0.93 35.02 26.69
CA ASP A 54 -1.71 34.28 25.70
C ASP A 54 -1.80 35.01 24.34
N GLU A 55 -1.12 36.12 24.14
CA GLU A 55 -0.99 36.69 22.82
C GLU A 55 0.01 35.93 21.97
N PRO A 56 -0.33 35.56 20.72
CA PRO A 56 0.63 34.99 19.78
C PRO A 56 1.60 36.10 19.35
N ALA A 57 2.60 36.38 20.19
CA ALA A 57 3.73 37.18 19.74
C ALA A 57 4.23 36.61 18.41
N GLY A 58 4.29 37.48 17.39
CA GLY A 58 4.64 37.13 16.02
C GLY A 58 5.84 36.19 16.01
N GLN A 59 5.63 34.95 15.54
CA GLN A 59 6.63 33.90 15.65
C GLN A 59 7.78 34.21 14.69
N MET A 60 8.87 34.77 15.22
CA MET A 60 10.11 34.93 14.44
C MET A 60 10.60 33.55 14.00
N GLN A 61 10.53 33.28 12.70
CA GLN A 61 11.04 32.05 12.11
C GLN A 61 12.47 32.28 11.63
N THR A 62 13.36 31.34 11.94
CA THR A 62 14.72 31.36 11.44
C THR A 62 14.82 30.38 10.28
N ILE A 63 15.22 30.86 9.12
CA ILE A 63 15.45 30.03 7.93
C ILE A 63 16.95 29.81 7.76
N TRP A 64 17.32 28.56 7.51
CA TRP A 64 18.69 28.15 7.28
C TRP A 64 18.87 27.79 5.81
N PHE A 65 19.98 28.24 5.21
CA PHE A 65 20.30 27.96 3.83
C PHE A 65 21.62 27.20 3.73
N LEU A 66 21.65 26.16 2.89
CA LEU A 66 22.85 25.49 2.44
C LEU A 66 22.97 25.65 0.91
N PHE A 67 24.08 26.14 0.42
CA PHE A 67 24.33 26.33 -1.00
C PHE A 67 25.83 26.21 -1.32
N LYS A 68 26.14 25.99 -2.60
CA LYS A 68 27.53 25.83 -3.09
C LYS A 68 28.12 27.18 -3.51
N GLY A 69 29.42 27.36 -3.23
CA GLY A 69 30.18 28.52 -3.65
C GLY A 69 30.29 29.63 -2.60
N ASN A 70 31.10 30.60 -2.89
CA ASN A 70 31.41 31.74 -2.01
C ASN A 70 30.69 33.03 -2.42
N GLU A 71 29.95 33.01 -3.51
CA GLU A 71 29.16 34.16 -3.95
C GLU A 71 27.88 34.31 -3.13
N PRO A 72 27.42 35.53 -2.89
CA PRO A 72 26.16 35.76 -2.21
C PRO A 72 25.00 35.06 -2.92
N LEU A 73 24.08 34.50 -2.11
CA LEU A 73 22.84 33.93 -2.60
C LEU A 73 21.76 35.02 -2.66
N ARG A 74 21.26 35.32 -3.86
CA ARG A 74 20.25 36.38 -4.09
C ARG A 74 18.89 35.76 -4.13
N LEU A 75 18.10 36.01 -3.10
CA LEU A 75 16.78 35.39 -2.90
C LEU A 75 15.69 36.44 -3.04
N THR A 76 14.63 36.09 -3.73
CA THR A 76 13.35 36.79 -3.71
C THR A 76 12.35 36.00 -2.88
N LEU A 77 11.83 36.62 -1.82
CA LEU A 77 10.70 36.12 -1.03
C LEU A 77 9.43 36.59 -1.69
N HIS A 78 8.61 35.64 -2.17
CA HIS A 78 7.36 35.96 -2.81
C HIS A 78 6.25 36.11 -1.77
N GLY A 79 5.54 37.24 -1.82
CA GLY A 79 4.44 37.60 -0.92
C GLY A 79 3.48 38.57 -1.57
N SER A 80 2.76 39.38 -0.79
CA SER A 80 1.96 40.51 -1.30
C SER A 80 2.86 41.54 -1.98
N ASP A 81 4.05 41.76 -1.43
CA ASP A 81 5.13 42.52 -2.02
C ASP A 81 6.38 41.63 -2.02
N ASP A 82 6.98 41.47 -3.19
CA ASP A 82 8.21 40.68 -3.31
C ASP A 82 9.38 41.38 -2.63
N GLN A 83 10.09 40.64 -1.76
CA GLN A 83 11.24 41.16 -1.03
C GLN A 83 12.51 40.47 -1.49
N GLU A 84 13.51 41.25 -1.88
CA GLU A 84 14.82 40.75 -2.29
C GLU A 84 15.79 40.75 -1.08
N PHE A 85 16.53 39.66 -0.95
CA PHE A 85 17.56 39.47 0.06
C PHE A 85 18.86 38.99 -0.53
N GLU A 86 19.97 39.52 -0.05
CA GLU A 86 21.29 39.03 -0.39
C GLU A 86 21.92 38.32 0.81
N MET A 87 22.13 37.00 0.67
CA MET A 87 22.71 36.17 1.69
C MET A 87 24.21 36.00 1.44
N ILE A 88 25.03 36.65 2.26
CA ILE A 88 26.50 36.58 2.17
C ILE A 88 26.96 35.32 2.91
N PRO A 89 27.75 34.41 2.29
CA PRO A 89 28.23 33.21 2.98
C PRO A 89 29.14 33.57 4.16
N ASP A 90 29.13 32.78 5.23
CA ASP A 90 30.00 32.96 6.38
C ASP A 90 31.48 32.87 5.97
N ALA A 91 32.27 33.86 6.34
CA ALA A 91 33.70 33.94 5.97
C ALA A 91 34.50 32.76 6.57
N PRO A 92 35.56 32.27 5.87
CA PRO A 92 36.37 31.11 6.31
C PRO A 92 37.06 31.28 7.66
N ARG A 93 37.20 32.49 8.16
CA ARG A 93 37.81 32.79 9.48
C ARG A 93 37.03 32.25 10.67
N ARG A 94 35.84 31.72 10.50
CA ARG A 94 34.94 31.18 11.57
C ARG A 94 34.58 29.71 11.36
N ALA A 95 35.55 28.88 11.00
CA ALA A 95 35.29 27.45 10.70
C ALA A 95 34.50 26.71 11.79
N LYS A 96 34.80 26.96 13.08
CA LYS A 96 34.04 26.33 14.18
C LYS A 96 32.58 26.81 14.27
N GLN A 97 32.31 28.05 13.94
CA GLN A 97 30.95 28.60 13.93
C GLN A 97 30.18 28.05 12.71
N PHE A 98 30.82 27.97 11.55
CA PHE A 98 30.26 27.34 10.37
C PHE A 98 29.88 25.89 10.66
N GLN A 99 30.78 25.09 11.24
CA GLN A 99 30.49 23.69 11.58
C GLN A 99 29.29 23.55 12.53
N ARG A 100 29.23 24.38 13.58
CA ARG A 100 28.07 24.37 14.50
C ARG A 100 26.76 24.70 13.79
N ARG A 101 26.76 25.64 12.85
CA ARG A 101 25.58 26.00 12.06
C ARG A 101 25.20 24.92 11.07
N LEU A 102 26.20 24.28 10.43
CA LEU A 102 25.99 23.14 9.55
C LEU A 102 25.36 21.97 10.31
N ASP A 103 25.88 21.65 11.50
CA ASP A 103 25.31 20.60 12.36
C ASP A 103 23.89 20.93 12.82
N GLN A 104 23.61 22.20 13.10
CA GLN A 104 22.26 22.65 13.46
C GLN A 104 21.32 22.55 12.27
N TRP A 105 21.73 23.08 11.10
CA TRP A 105 20.97 22.95 9.85
C TRP A 105 20.68 21.48 9.55
N TRP A 106 21.66 20.61 9.69
CA TRP A 106 21.53 19.18 9.42
C TRP A 106 20.49 18.51 10.31
N ARG A 107 20.51 18.82 11.61
CA ARG A 107 19.46 18.31 12.52
C ARG A 107 18.07 18.80 12.13
N GLU A 108 17.94 20.08 11.79
CA GLU A 108 16.66 20.65 11.36
C GLU A 108 16.19 20.11 10.01
N TYR A 109 17.12 19.90 9.07
CA TYR A 109 16.83 19.32 7.78
C TYR A 109 16.30 17.88 7.90
N ASN A 110 16.98 17.02 8.69
CA ASN A 110 16.51 15.67 8.95
C ASN A 110 15.14 15.68 9.64
N ARG A 111 14.94 16.54 10.64
CA ARG A 111 13.64 16.66 11.32
C ARG A 111 12.53 17.08 10.35
N ALA A 112 12.79 18.04 9.48
CA ALA A 112 11.83 18.48 8.47
C ALA A 112 11.54 17.37 7.44
N ALA A 113 12.55 16.58 7.06
CA ALA A 113 12.38 15.40 6.22
C ALA A 113 11.49 14.36 6.90
N ASP A 114 11.77 14.02 8.17
CA ASP A 114 10.96 13.09 8.95
C ASP A 114 9.52 13.58 9.15
N GLU A 115 9.30 14.87 9.35
CA GLU A 115 7.95 15.43 9.46
C GLU A 115 7.17 15.35 8.16
N ARG A 116 7.83 15.61 7.01
CA ARG A 116 7.20 15.44 5.69
C ARG A 116 6.78 14.01 5.44
N ALA A 117 7.56 13.10 5.94
CA ALA A 117 7.44 11.69 5.77
C ALA A 117 6.30 11.03 6.59
N LYS A 118 5.94 11.59 7.75
CA LYS A 118 5.07 10.94 8.74
C LYS A 118 3.64 10.64 8.30
N ASN A 119 3.10 11.35 7.34
CA ASN A 119 1.68 11.30 6.99
C ASN A 119 1.41 10.77 5.57
N GLY A 120 2.47 10.31 4.89
CA GLY A 120 2.35 9.74 3.56
C GLY A 120 2.01 8.25 3.58
N ASP A 121 1.29 7.80 2.58
CA ASP A 121 1.03 6.37 2.35
C ASP A 121 2.23 5.69 1.66
N TYR A 122 3.23 6.48 1.29
CA TYR A 122 4.46 6.01 0.67
C TYR A 122 5.61 5.96 1.65
N PRO A 123 6.58 5.09 1.37
CA PRO A 123 7.87 5.18 2.03
C PRO A 123 8.54 6.51 1.69
N HIS A 124 9.39 6.97 2.58
CA HIS A 124 10.12 8.23 2.48
C HIS A 124 11.26 8.16 1.48
N LEU A 125 10.97 7.75 0.26
CA LEU A 125 11.95 7.47 -0.77
C LEU A 125 12.82 8.68 -1.09
N ILE A 126 12.19 9.81 -1.43
CA ILE A 126 12.87 11.05 -1.80
C ILE A 126 13.64 11.63 -0.63
N GLU A 127 13.01 11.71 0.54
CA GLU A 127 13.63 12.22 1.76
C GLU A 127 14.81 11.34 2.19
N THR A 128 14.69 10.03 2.06
CA THR A 128 15.78 9.09 2.37
C THR A 128 16.96 9.30 1.43
N TYR A 129 16.71 9.42 0.14
CA TYR A 129 17.75 9.71 -0.83
C TYR A 129 18.45 11.05 -0.55
N LEU A 130 17.70 12.15 -0.43
CA LEU A 130 18.25 13.47 -0.20
C LEU A 130 19.08 13.56 1.09
N THR A 131 18.57 12.99 2.19
CA THR A 131 19.30 13.01 3.46
C THR A 131 20.55 12.14 3.42
N THR A 132 20.52 10.97 2.79
CA THR A 132 21.70 10.11 2.68
C THR A 132 22.74 10.66 1.69
N MET A 133 22.31 11.16 0.55
CA MET A 133 23.17 11.79 -0.45
C MET A 133 23.88 13.03 0.11
N LEU A 134 23.12 13.97 0.69
CA LEU A 134 23.69 15.19 1.28
C LEU A 134 24.60 14.86 2.47
N GLY A 135 24.19 13.97 3.36
CA GLY A 135 25.01 13.57 4.50
C GLY A 135 26.34 12.97 4.06
N LYS A 136 26.35 12.11 3.03
CA LYS A 136 27.57 11.52 2.50
C LYS A 136 28.47 12.57 1.83
N ARG A 137 27.92 13.40 0.95
CA ARG A 137 28.68 14.44 0.23
C ARG A 137 29.28 15.50 1.16
N LEU A 138 28.60 15.80 2.28
CA LEU A 138 29.01 16.81 3.26
C LEU A 138 29.78 16.22 4.45
N GLY A 139 29.98 14.90 4.49
CA GLY A 139 30.62 14.24 5.62
C GLY A 139 29.84 14.38 6.95
N LEU A 140 28.52 14.47 6.87
CA LEU A 140 27.64 14.65 8.06
C LEU A 140 27.13 13.28 8.57
N PRO A 141 26.80 13.20 9.87
CA PRO A 141 26.34 11.94 10.44
C PRO A 141 24.99 11.53 9.85
N LEU A 142 24.94 10.32 9.30
CA LEU A 142 23.71 9.73 8.83
C LEU A 142 22.89 9.19 10.00
N THR A 143 21.58 9.43 9.98
CA THR A 143 20.67 8.93 11.03
C THR A 143 20.79 7.41 11.11
N GLN A 144 21.23 6.91 12.25
CA GLN A 144 21.27 5.47 12.51
C GLN A 144 19.85 4.99 12.82
N GLN A 145 19.36 4.05 12.01
CA GLN A 145 18.19 3.31 12.46
C GLN A 145 18.55 2.36 13.59
N PRO A 146 17.64 2.14 14.56
CA PRO A 146 17.81 1.07 15.52
C PRO A 146 18.06 -0.24 14.76
N LYS A 147 19.06 -1.02 15.18
CA LYS A 147 19.27 -2.36 14.61
C LYS A 147 17.94 -3.09 14.62
N ASP A 148 17.55 -3.58 13.46
CA ASP A 148 16.30 -4.32 13.31
C ASP A 148 16.38 -5.61 14.14
N ARG A 149 15.74 -5.57 15.32
CA ARG A 149 15.62 -6.71 16.24
C ARG A 149 14.41 -7.58 15.92
N ARG A 150 13.71 -7.31 14.81
CA ARG A 150 12.56 -8.10 14.41
C ARG A 150 12.99 -9.53 14.13
N ASP A 151 12.16 -10.47 14.59
CA ASP A 151 12.37 -11.88 14.31
C ASP A 151 12.22 -12.21 12.80
N ALA A 152 12.64 -13.40 12.42
CA ALA A 152 12.62 -13.83 11.02
C ALA A 152 11.19 -13.89 10.45
N PHE A 153 10.19 -14.18 11.27
CA PHE A 153 8.78 -14.20 10.87
C PHE A 153 8.31 -12.80 10.47
N ARG A 154 8.57 -11.79 11.31
CA ARG A 154 8.19 -10.41 11.03
C ARG A 154 8.92 -9.86 9.80
N ARG A 155 10.20 -10.18 9.61
CA ARG A 155 10.94 -9.84 8.40
C ARG A 155 10.36 -10.50 7.14
N THR A 156 9.81 -11.71 7.27
CA THR A 156 9.12 -12.38 6.16
C THR A 156 7.78 -11.71 5.85
N ILE A 157 7.01 -11.33 6.88
CA ILE A 157 5.78 -10.54 6.69
C ILE A 157 6.07 -9.19 6.02
N ASP A 158 7.14 -8.49 6.44
CA ASP A 158 7.55 -7.23 5.81
C ASP A 158 7.91 -7.43 4.33
N LEU A 159 8.55 -8.54 3.96
CA LEU A 159 8.84 -8.88 2.57
C LEU A 159 7.55 -9.14 1.75
N MET A 160 6.48 -9.59 2.39
CA MET A 160 5.19 -9.86 1.73
C MET A 160 4.28 -8.62 1.66
N PHE A 161 4.29 -7.77 2.68
CA PHE A 161 3.30 -6.70 2.83
C PHE A 161 3.89 -5.28 2.95
N ASN A 162 5.18 -5.14 3.26
CA ASN A 162 5.86 -3.85 3.46
C ASN A 162 7.07 -3.66 2.53
N VAL A 163 7.00 -4.17 1.31
CA VAL A 163 8.10 -4.19 0.35
C VAL A 163 8.68 -2.81 0.04
N GLU A 164 7.86 -1.77 -0.05
CA GLU A 164 8.33 -0.41 -0.33
C GLU A 164 9.21 0.14 0.81
N LYS A 165 8.90 -0.21 2.05
CA LYS A 165 9.76 0.11 3.20
C LYS A 165 11.10 -0.62 3.11
N LEU A 166 11.08 -1.91 2.77
CA LEU A 166 12.31 -2.68 2.58
C LEU A 166 13.19 -2.10 1.47
N ARG A 167 12.59 -1.66 0.35
CA ARG A 167 13.30 -1.00 -0.75
C ARG A 167 13.93 0.31 -0.31
N THR A 168 13.21 1.11 0.47
CA THR A 168 13.75 2.36 1.05
C THR A 168 14.93 2.08 2.00
N ASP A 169 14.86 1.02 2.80
CA ASP A 169 15.94 0.60 3.67
C ASP A 169 17.15 0.10 2.84
N MET A 170 16.92 -0.63 1.74
CA MET A 170 17.97 -1.04 0.79
C MET A 170 18.67 0.16 0.17
N ILE A 171 17.93 1.18 -0.30
CA ILE A 171 18.51 2.43 -0.84
C ILE A 171 19.39 3.11 0.20
N ARG A 172 18.94 3.18 1.44
CA ARG A 172 19.71 3.79 2.54
C ARG A 172 21.00 3.02 2.81
N ASP A 173 20.93 1.70 2.86
CA ASP A 173 22.09 0.84 3.11
C ASP A 173 23.08 0.92 1.96
N GLU A 174 22.60 0.95 0.74
CA GLU A 174 23.42 1.10 -0.45
C GLU A 174 24.15 2.46 -0.49
N MET A 175 23.43 3.55 -0.22
CA MET A 175 24.02 4.89 -0.11
C MET A 175 25.09 4.97 1.00
N ARG A 176 25.01 4.13 2.02
CA ARG A 176 26.03 4.00 3.07
C ARG A 176 27.24 3.14 2.65
N GLY A 177 27.19 2.52 1.49
CA GLY A 177 28.22 1.59 1.00
C GLY A 177 28.11 0.18 1.59
N ILE A 178 26.96 -0.17 2.18
CA ILE A 178 26.64 -1.52 2.65
C ILE A 178 26.04 -2.28 1.46
N ILE A 179 26.88 -2.71 0.54
CA ILE A 179 26.46 -3.36 -0.69
C ILE A 179 27.01 -4.79 -0.69
N ASP A 180 26.15 -5.75 -0.98
CA ASP A 180 26.57 -7.11 -1.28
C ASP A 180 27.04 -7.20 -2.75
N LEU A 181 28.33 -7.08 -2.95
CA LEU A 181 29.00 -7.27 -4.24
C LEU A 181 29.59 -8.68 -4.37
N GLY A 182 29.15 -9.63 -3.54
CA GLY A 182 29.65 -11.00 -3.55
C GLY A 182 29.45 -11.67 -4.90
N LYS A 183 30.43 -12.50 -5.30
CA LYS A 183 30.28 -13.35 -6.48
C LYS A 183 29.21 -14.40 -6.23
N ARG A 184 28.43 -14.71 -7.26
CA ARG A 184 27.45 -15.79 -7.24
C ARG A 184 28.15 -17.12 -7.54
N ASP A 185 28.90 -17.63 -6.60
CA ASP A 185 29.68 -18.86 -6.70
C ASP A 185 29.22 -19.96 -5.74
N GLN A 186 28.22 -19.69 -4.93
CA GLN A 186 27.64 -20.65 -4.01
C GLN A 186 26.43 -21.33 -4.66
N ALA A 187 26.30 -22.65 -4.43
CA ALA A 187 25.07 -23.37 -4.75
C ALA A 187 23.91 -22.87 -3.87
N LEU A 188 22.69 -23.08 -4.34
CA LEU A 188 21.49 -22.76 -3.57
C LEU A 188 21.51 -23.40 -2.18
N PRO A 189 21.10 -22.66 -1.13
CA PRO A 189 20.91 -23.27 0.18
C PRO A 189 19.83 -24.36 0.12
N PRO A 190 19.87 -25.36 1.02
CA PRO A 190 18.90 -26.43 1.05
C PRO A 190 17.49 -25.88 1.32
N ARG A 191 16.50 -26.51 0.72
CA ARG A 191 15.09 -26.21 0.99
C ARG A 191 14.74 -26.56 2.43
N VAL A 192 13.84 -25.79 3.02
CA VAL A 192 13.24 -26.13 4.32
C VAL A 192 12.47 -27.43 4.19
N VAL A 193 12.71 -28.36 5.10
CA VAL A 193 11.94 -29.62 5.18
C VAL A 193 10.69 -29.37 6.00
N TRP A 194 9.55 -29.45 5.34
CA TRP A 194 8.25 -29.27 5.95
C TRP A 194 7.68 -30.64 6.39
N LYS A 195 6.92 -30.63 7.47
CA LYS A 195 6.07 -31.76 7.81
C LYS A 195 4.83 -31.72 6.94
N ASP A 196 4.39 -32.86 6.47
CA ASP A 196 3.14 -32.93 5.72
C ASP A 196 1.95 -32.56 6.60
N THR A 197 1.06 -31.74 6.05
CA THR A 197 -0.22 -31.45 6.69
C THR A 197 -1.12 -32.66 6.53
N VAL A 198 -1.51 -33.28 7.65
CA VAL A 198 -2.42 -34.42 7.63
C VAL A 198 -3.86 -33.89 7.65
N ALA A 199 -4.47 -33.81 6.46
CA ALA A 199 -5.89 -33.49 6.37
C ALA A 199 -6.73 -34.65 6.92
N PRO A 200 -7.79 -34.38 7.71
CA PRO A 200 -8.75 -35.39 8.09
C PRO A 200 -9.36 -36.09 6.87
N LYS A 201 -9.68 -37.36 7.01
CA LYS A 201 -10.35 -38.10 5.93
C LYS A 201 -11.68 -37.43 5.60
N SER A 202 -11.80 -37.03 4.36
CA SER A 202 -13.03 -36.47 3.81
C SER A 202 -14.02 -37.59 3.45
N PRO A 203 -15.34 -37.37 3.53
CA PRO A 203 -16.33 -38.29 2.99
C PRO A 203 -16.04 -38.64 1.52
N ALA A 204 -16.36 -39.83 1.10
CA ALA A 204 -16.04 -40.31 -0.26
C ALA A 204 -16.89 -39.63 -1.35
N ASP A 205 -18.07 -39.14 -0.99
CA ASP A 205 -19.10 -38.56 -1.85
C ASP A 205 -19.02 -37.02 -1.99
N ILE A 206 -17.92 -36.43 -1.57
CA ILE A 206 -17.74 -34.99 -1.72
C ILE A 206 -17.65 -34.59 -3.19
N GLU A 207 -18.55 -33.73 -3.59
CA GLU A 207 -18.53 -33.11 -4.91
C GLU A 207 -17.35 -32.13 -5.04
N ILE A 208 -16.51 -32.34 -6.05
CA ILE A 208 -15.38 -31.48 -6.41
C ILE A 208 -15.62 -30.96 -7.82
N GLU A 209 -15.48 -29.66 -8.00
CA GLU A 209 -15.58 -29.04 -9.31
C GLU A 209 -14.50 -29.55 -10.27
N ASP A 210 -14.88 -29.84 -11.52
CA ASP A 210 -13.98 -30.38 -12.54
C ASP A 210 -12.76 -29.52 -12.78
N MET A 211 -12.92 -28.19 -12.68
CA MET A 211 -11.85 -27.22 -12.86
C MET A 211 -10.68 -27.44 -11.90
N ALA A 212 -10.93 -27.86 -10.66
CA ALA A 212 -9.89 -28.09 -9.66
C ALA A 212 -8.91 -29.22 -10.02
N TYR A 213 -9.32 -30.16 -10.90
CA TYR A 213 -8.43 -31.21 -11.38
C TYR A 213 -7.41 -30.72 -12.42
N TYR A 214 -7.56 -29.51 -12.92
CA TYR A 214 -6.63 -28.86 -13.86
C TYR A 214 -5.75 -27.81 -13.20
N VAL A 215 -6.04 -27.41 -11.96
CA VAL A 215 -5.24 -26.45 -11.20
C VAL A 215 -4.08 -27.15 -10.51
N PRO A 216 -2.81 -26.73 -10.76
CA PRO A 216 -1.65 -27.29 -10.08
C PRO A 216 -1.75 -27.12 -8.55
N GLU A 217 -1.29 -28.14 -7.80
CA GLU A 217 -1.42 -28.17 -6.32
C GLU A 217 -0.69 -27.04 -5.58
N ASP A 218 0.34 -26.44 -6.22
CA ASP A 218 1.12 -25.33 -5.70
C ASP A 218 0.67 -23.95 -6.21
N CYS A 219 -0.53 -23.88 -6.79
CA CYS A 219 -1.18 -22.63 -7.16
C CYS A 219 -2.25 -22.24 -6.15
N PHE A 220 -2.42 -20.93 -5.93
CA PHE A 220 -3.67 -20.45 -5.34
C PHE A 220 -4.81 -20.60 -6.35
N TYR A 221 -6.03 -20.70 -5.82
CA TYR A 221 -7.23 -20.88 -6.62
C TYR A 221 -8.31 -19.93 -6.13
N LEU A 222 -8.76 -19.03 -7.01
CA LEU A 222 -9.85 -18.09 -6.76
C LEU A 222 -10.95 -18.33 -7.78
N ARG A 223 -11.98 -19.08 -7.40
CA ARG A 223 -13.09 -19.48 -8.27
C ARG A 223 -14.29 -18.56 -8.09
N PHE A 224 -14.86 -18.13 -9.18
CA PHE A 224 -16.10 -17.34 -9.24
C PHE A 224 -17.33 -18.19 -9.60
N GLY A 225 -17.13 -19.38 -10.14
CA GLY A 225 -18.23 -20.24 -10.64
C GLY A 225 -18.84 -19.72 -11.93
N THR A 226 -19.34 -18.49 -11.93
CA THR A 226 -19.96 -17.86 -13.11
C THR A 226 -19.24 -16.56 -13.47
N TRP A 227 -19.43 -16.16 -14.74
CA TRP A 227 -18.91 -14.86 -15.19
C TRP A 227 -19.57 -13.69 -14.44
N ASP A 228 -20.85 -13.80 -14.14
CA ASP A 228 -21.61 -12.75 -13.42
C ASP A 228 -21.04 -12.46 -12.03
N ASN A 229 -20.55 -13.49 -11.34
CA ASN A 229 -19.90 -13.30 -10.04
C ASN A 229 -18.59 -12.52 -10.15
N ASN A 230 -17.81 -12.75 -11.21
CA ASN A 230 -16.60 -11.96 -11.47
C ASN A 230 -16.95 -10.51 -11.84
N LEU A 231 -17.99 -10.29 -12.66
CA LEU A 231 -18.49 -8.95 -12.98
C LEU A 231 -19.00 -8.21 -11.74
N TRP A 232 -19.68 -8.93 -10.85
CA TRP A 232 -20.14 -8.35 -9.58
C TRP A 232 -18.97 -7.81 -8.76
N LEU A 233 -17.89 -8.56 -8.58
CA LEU A 233 -16.71 -8.08 -7.82
C LEU A 233 -16.09 -6.85 -8.49
N LYS A 234 -15.96 -6.85 -9.82
CA LYS A 234 -15.45 -5.68 -10.56
C LYS A 234 -16.32 -4.44 -10.38
N LYS A 235 -17.64 -4.59 -10.45
CA LYS A 235 -18.59 -3.50 -10.23
C LYS A 235 -18.50 -2.98 -8.80
N LEU A 236 -18.47 -3.88 -7.81
CA LEU A 236 -18.32 -3.52 -6.40
C LEU A 236 -17.06 -2.69 -6.16
N THR A 237 -15.91 -3.14 -6.67
CA THR A 237 -14.65 -2.41 -6.50
C THR A 237 -14.65 -1.07 -7.23
N ALA A 238 -15.25 -1.00 -8.43
CA ALA A 238 -15.33 0.24 -9.20
C ALA A 238 -16.21 1.31 -8.54
N GLU A 239 -17.32 0.90 -7.92
CA GLU A 239 -18.22 1.82 -7.19
C GLU A 239 -17.50 2.53 -6.03
N TYR A 240 -16.54 1.85 -5.37
CA TYR A 240 -15.97 2.30 -4.11
C TYR A 240 -14.47 2.52 -4.13
N GLY A 241 -13.90 2.83 -5.27
CA GLY A 241 -12.53 3.31 -5.33
C GLY A 241 -11.56 2.52 -6.19
N GLY A 242 -12.05 1.59 -7.00
CA GLY A 242 -11.27 0.90 -8.02
C GLY A 242 -10.55 -0.37 -7.54
N ASP A 243 -10.20 -0.47 -6.27
CA ASP A 243 -9.65 -1.68 -5.65
C ASP A 243 -10.12 -1.85 -4.19
N LEU A 244 -10.05 -3.09 -3.69
CA LEU A 244 -10.44 -3.40 -2.32
C LEU A 244 -9.59 -2.64 -1.28
N GLY A 245 -8.32 -2.40 -1.59
CA GLY A 245 -7.44 -1.64 -0.70
C GLY A 245 -7.90 -0.22 -0.52
N ARG A 246 -8.42 0.43 -1.57
CA ARG A 246 -8.97 1.79 -1.51
C ARG A 246 -10.33 1.86 -0.82
N MET A 247 -11.18 0.83 -0.95
CA MET A 247 -12.44 0.77 -0.21
C MET A 247 -12.23 0.98 1.29
N PHE A 248 -11.20 0.33 1.85
CA PHE A 248 -10.97 0.31 3.30
C PHE A 248 -9.91 1.30 3.78
N SER A 249 -8.91 1.64 2.99
CA SER A 249 -7.71 2.34 3.47
C SER A 249 -7.49 3.68 2.81
N LEU A 250 -8.35 4.35 2.17
CA LEU A 250 -8.22 5.72 1.64
C LEU A 250 -6.78 6.09 1.21
N ARG A 251 -6.14 5.22 0.46
CA ARG A 251 -4.76 5.42 0.00
C ARG A 251 -4.69 6.55 -1.02
N GLY A 252 -3.62 7.32 -0.96
CA GLY A 252 -3.33 8.39 -1.92
C GLY A 252 -2.81 7.90 -3.26
N TYR A 253 -2.94 6.62 -3.56
CA TYR A 253 -2.50 6.03 -4.82
C TYR A 253 -3.36 4.83 -5.22
N GLU A 254 -3.33 4.53 -6.49
CA GLU A 254 -3.96 3.39 -7.13
C GLU A 254 -2.88 2.54 -7.78
N SER A 255 -2.80 1.27 -7.39
CA SER A 255 -1.95 0.30 -8.06
C SER A 255 -2.69 -0.23 -9.27
N ARG A 256 -2.22 0.02 -10.47
CA ARG A 256 -2.86 -0.43 -11.72
C ARG A 256 -2.74 -1.94 -11.95
N VAL A 257 -2.79 -2.74 -10.90
CA VAL A 257 -2.50 -4.18 -10.96
C VAL A 257 -3.44 -4.91 -11.91
N ASP A 258 -4.75 -4.63 -11.81
CA ASP A 258 -5.76 -5.34 -12.61
C ASP A 258 -5.62 -5.02 -14.11
N ALA A 259 -5.48 -3.75 -14.45
CA ALA A 259 -5.28 -3.32 -15.83
C ALA A 259 -3.98 -3.91 -16.40
N ARG A 260 -2.89 -3.85 -15.65
CA ARG A 260 -1.59 -4.39 -16.05
C ARG A 260 -1.63 -5.89 -16.28
N PHE A 261 -2.29 -6.64 -15.40
CA PHE A 261 -2.43 -8.08 -15.52
C PHE A 261 -3.19 -8.47 -16.81
N LEU A 262 -4.32 -7.81 -17.06
CA LEU A 262 -5.10 -8.04 -18.27
C LEU A 262 -4.32 -7.62 -19.52
N ASP A 263 -3.60 -6.53 -19.47
CA ASP A 263 -2.73 -6.06 -20.54
C ASP A 263 -1.60 -7.03 -20.83
N GLN A 264 -0.91 -7.53 -19.81
CA GLN A 264 0.18 -8.50 -19.96
C GLN A 264 -0.30 -9.80 -20.61
N LEU A 265 -1.49 -10.27 -20.25
CA LEU A 265 -2.10 -11.45 -20.86
C LEU A 265 -2.69 -11.20 -22.27
N ALA A 266 -2.65 -9.96 -22.75
CA ALA A 266 -3.37 -9.54 -23.97
C ALA A 266 -4.88 -9.83 -23.89
N LEU A 267 -5.43 -9.67 -22.69
CA LEU A 267 -6.84 -9.77 -22.39
C LEU A 267 -7.33 -8.35 -22.03
N GLY A 268 -7.62 -7.52 -23.03
CA GLY A 268 -8.20 -6.19 -22.80
C GLY A 268 -9.56 -6.28 -22.09
N SER A 269 -9.95 -5.24 -21.33
CA SER A 269 -11.20 -5.26 -20.57
C SER A 269 -12.47 -5.43 -21.43
N THR A 270 -12.51 -4.80 -22.59
CA THR A 270 -13.59 -4.97 -23.59
C THR A 270 -13.63 -6.35 -24.21
N ASP A 271 -12.47 -6.91 -24.41
CA ASP A 271 -12.30 -8.20 -25.06
C ASP A 271 -12.69 -9.37 -24.16
N LEU A 272 -12.49 -9.23 -22.85
CA LEU A 272 -12.95 -10.22 -21.87
C LEU A 272 -14.48 -10.33 -21.88
N GLU A 273 -15.18 -9.22 -21.95
CA GLU A 273 -16.63 -9.22 -21.90
C GLU A 273 -17.24 -9.83 -23.17
N ASP A 274 -16.64 -9.57 -24.31
CA ASP A 274 -17.01 -10.20 -25.59
C ASP A 274 -16.69 -11.71 -25.64
N LEU A 275 -15.58 -12.08 -25.04
CA LEU A 275 -15.17 -13.48 -24.97
C LEU A 275 -15.98 -14.26 -23.95
N PHE A 276 -16.43 -13.61 -22.91
CA PHE A 276 -16.90 -14.22 -21.67
C PHE A 276 -18.36 -13.95 -21.37
N ALA A 277 -19.14 -13.61 -22.38
CA ALA A 277 -20.58 -13.58 -22.16
C ALA A 277 -21.02 -14.86 -21.43
N ALA A 278 -21.82 -14.72 -20.40
CA ALA A 278 -22.27 -15.80 -19.51
C ALA A 278 -22.80 -17.05 -20.24
N THR A 279 -23.20 -16.86 -21.52
CA THR A 279 -23.65 -17.94 -22.42
C THR A 279 -22.55 -18.86 -22.94
N VAL A 280 -21.27 -18.43 -22.91
CA VAL A 280 -20.15 -19.16 -23.53
C VAL A 280 -19.27 -19.85 -22.49
N ILE A 281 -19.26 -19.34 -21.26
CA ILE A 281 -18.44 -19.83 -20.15
C ILE A 281 -19.34 -20.47 -19.10
N SER A 282 -18.95 -21.63 -18.63
CA SER A 282 -19.63 -22.34 -17.53
C SER A 282 -18.97 -22.08 -16.17
N ASP A 283 -17.64 -21.90 -16.14
CA ASP A 283 -16.90 -21.66 -14.90
C ASP A 283 -15.66 -20.79 -15.17
N VAL A 284 -15.25 -20.01 -14.16
CA VAL A 284 -14.08 -19.11 -14.25
C VAL A 284 -13.31 -19.08 -12.94
N ALA A 285 -11.98 -19.16 -13.03
CA ALA A 285 -11.10 -19.01 -11.90
C ALA A 285 -9.82 -18.24 -12.25
N PHE A 286 -9.26 -17.56 -11.26
CA PHE A 286 -7.90 -17.04 -11.27
C PHE A 286 -7.01 -17.99 -10.50
N ILE A 287 -5.84 -18.28 -11.06
CA ILE A 287 -4.84 -19.14 -10.44
C ILE A 287 -3.47 -18.47 -10.46
N GLY A 288 -2.61 -18.81 -9.53
CA GLY A 288 -1.25 -18.28 -9.56
C GLY A 288 -0.35 -18.93 -8.53
N LYS A 289 0.95 -18.70 -8.70
CA LYS A 289 1.99 -19.26 -7.84
C LYS A 289 2.46 -18.28 -6.77
N ASP A 290 2.06 -17.04 -6.86
CA ASP A 290 2.38 -15.99 -5.91
C ASP A 290 1.33 -14.87 -5.91
N THR A 291 1.46 -13.96 -4.94
CA THR A 291 0.58 -12.79 -4.76
C THR A 291 1.32 -11.47 -4.93
N TYR A 292 2.49 -11.47 -5.56
CA TYR A 292 3.31 -10.26 -5.75
C TYR A 292 2.89 -9.50 -7.02
N PHE A 293 1.64 -9.09 -7.06
CA PHE A 293 0.98 -8.52 -8.24
C PHE A 293 1.69 -7.31 -8.85
N SER A 294 2.44 -6.53 -8.06
CA SER A 294 3.21 -5.37 -8.55
C SER A 294 4.59 -5.72 -9.09
N ASP A 295 5.09 -6.94 -8.87
CA ASP A 295 6.49 -7.29 -9.08
C ASP A 295 6.68 -8.46 -10.06
N GLY A 296 5.77 -8.62 -11.01
CA GLY A 296 5.79 -9.69 -12.00
C GLY A 296 5.25 -11.01 -11.45
N PRO A 297 3.96 -11.06 -11.10
CA PRO A 297 3.34 -12.26 -10.55
C PRO A 297 3.27 -13.39 -11.59
N ALA A 298 3.29 -14.62 -11.11
CA ALA A 298 3.00 -15.80 -11.89
C ALA A 298 1.52 -16.14 -11.78
N VAL A 299 0.70 -15.74 -12.75
CA VAL A 299 -0.76 -15.82 -12.67
C VAL A 299 -1.40 -16.25 -13.98
N GLY A 300 -2.64 -16.69 -13.91
CA GLY A 300 -3.43 -17.08 -15.08
C GLY A 300 -4.93 -17.03 -14.84
N VAL A 301 -5.66 -16.94 -15.93
CA VAL A 301 -7.12 -17.07 -15.99
C VAL A 301 -7.47 -18.43 -16.58
N LEU A 302 -8.20 -19.22 -15.83
CA LEU A 302 -8.69 -20.54 -16.22
C LEU A 302 -10.21 -20.49 -16.43
N LEU A 303 -10.65 -20.96 -17.56
CA LEU A 303 -12.03 -20.92 -18.00
C LEU A 303 -12.50 -22.28 -18.42
N GLN A 304 -13.75 -22.63 -18.14
CA GLN A 304 -14.42 -23.75 -18.74
C GLN A 304 -15.39 -23.26 -19.80
N ALA A 305 -15.18 -23.69 -21.06
CA ALA A 305 -16.01 -23.29 -22.19
C ALA A 305 -17.15 -24.28 -22.44
N ARG A 306 -18.37 -23.77 -22.62
CA ARG A 306 -19.53 -24.59 -23.04
C ARG A 306 -19.35 -25.22 -24.42
N ASN A 307 -18.56 -24.57 -25.29
CA ASN A 307 -18.21 -25.07 -26.63
C ASN A 307 -16.74 -24.74 -26.93
N THR A 308 -15.87 -25.66 -26.64
CA THR A 308 -14.41 -25.55 -26.80
C THR A 308 -14.00 -25.21 -28.24
N ALA A 309 -14.59 -25.86 -29.27
CA ALA A 309 -14.19 -25.62 -30.66
C ALA A 309 -14.51 -24.19 -31.13
N SER A 310 -15.64 -23.64 -30.71
CA SER A 310 -16.03 -22.28 -31.06
C SER A 310 -15.16 -21.27 -30.28
N PHE A 311 -14.91 -21.53 -28.99
CA PHE A 311 -14.11 -20.68 -28.12
C PHE A 311 -12.65 -20.63 -28.61
N LEU A 312 -12.06 -21.78 -28.96
CA LEU A 312 -10.70 -21.88 -29.46
C LEU A 312 -10.53 -21.09 -30.78
N ARG A 313 -11.46 -21.23 -31.72
CA ARG A 313 -11.40 -20.49 -32.98
C ARG A 313 -11.44 -18.99 -32.78
N ARG A 314 -12.32 -18.50 -31.92
CA ARG A 314 -12.43 -17.07 -31.60
C ARG A 314 -11.16 -16.55 -30.94
N THR A 315 -10.65 -17.23 -29.89
CA THR A 315 -9.44 -16.86 -29.19
C THR A 315 -8.23 -16.86 -30.12
N SER A 316 -8.06 -17.88 -30.95
CA SER A 316 -6.96 -17.95 -31.93
C SER A 316 -7.02 -16.83 -32.97
N LYS A 317 -8.20 -16.52 -33.49
CA LYS A 317 -8.39 -15.40 -34.43
C LYS A 317 -8.04 -14.05 -33.75
N ARG A 318 -8.50 -13.87 -32.52
CA ARG A 318 -8.25 -12.65 -31.76
C ARG A 318 -6.76 -12.45 -31.47
N ARG A 319 -6.04 -13.51 -31.01
CA ARG A 319 -4.60 -13.43 -30.76
C ARG A 319 -3.82 -13.09 -32.03
N LYS A 320 -4.21 -13.65 -33.20
CA LYS A 320 -3.63 -13.27 -34.49
C LYS A 320 -3.88 -11.81 -34.81
N ASN A 321 -5.12 -11.34 -34.68
CA ASN A 321 -5.45 -9.93 -34.93
C ASN A 321 -4.72 -8.99 -33.97
N PHE A 322 -4.60 -9.37 -32.71
CA PHE A 322 -3.88 -8.57 -31.71
C PHE A 322 -2.39 -8.43 -32.09
N ALA A 323 -1.73 -9.51 -32.47
CA ALA A 323 -0.34 -9.46 -32.91
C ALA A 323 -0.16 -8.65 -34.20
N ALA A 324 -1.11 -8.75 -35.12
CA ALA A 324 -1.05 -7.99 -36.39
C ALA A 324 -1.25 -6.46 -36.19
N ASN A 325 -2.02 -6.05 -35.18
CA ASN A 325 -2.41 -4.67 -34.98
C ASN A 325 -1.54 -3.94 -33.92
N ASN A 326 -0.58 -4.63 -33.27
CA ASN A 326 0.28 -4.04 -32.25
C ASN A 326 1.75 -4.27 -32.62
N GLU A 327 2.45 -3.19 -32.85
CA GLU A 327 3.88 -3.20 -33.19
C GLU A 327 4.72 -3.84 -32.06
N GLY A 328 5.75 -4.61 -32.44
CA GLY A 328 6.62 -5.30 -31.50
C GLY A 328 6.03 -6.51 -30.79
N VAL A 329 4.77 -6.86 -31.07
CA VAL A 329 4.13 -8.07 -30.53
C VAL A 329 4.38 -9.24 -31.47
N THR A 330 4.91 -10.34 -30.93
CA THR A 330 5.11 -11.60 -31.63
C THR A 330 4.07 -12.64 -31.19
N LEU A 331 3.62 -13.46 -32.14
CA LEU A 331 2.78 -14.63 -31.87
C LEU A 331 3.45 -15.86 -32.45
N GLU A 332 3.85 -16.78 -31.62
CA GLU A 332 4.54 -18.01 -32.00
C GLU A 332 3.94 -19.25 -31.34
N GLU A 333 4.27 -20.43 -31.88
CA GLU A 333 4.01 -21.70 -31.19
C GLU A 333 5.27 -22.18 -30.52
N VAL A 334 5.21 -22.36 -29.21
CA VAL A 334 6.32 -22.87 -28.40
C VAL A 334 5.99 -24.28 -27.89
N GLU A 335 6.96 -25.13 -27.81
CA GLU A 335 6.78 -26.45 -27.20
C GLU A 335 6.91 -26.37 -25.68
N ILE A 336 5.88 -26.86 -24.98
CA ILE A 336 5.84 -26.97 -23.52
C ILE A 336 5.30 -28.35 -23.16
N ALA A 337 6.10 -29.12 -22.43
CA ALA A 337 5.74 -30.49 -22.00
C ALA A 337 5.31 -31.43 -23.15
N GLY A 338 5.90 -31.27 -24.33
CA GLY A 338 5.58 -32.05 -25.53
C GLY A 338 4.33 -31.59 -26.29
N GLU A 339 3.80 -30.42 -25.98
CA GLU A 339 2.64 -29.84 -26.62
C GLU A 339 2.92 -28.47 -27.21
N LYS A 340 2.26 -28.16 -28.35
CA LYS A 340 2.32 -26.84 -28.98
C LYS A 340 1.41 -25.88 -28.26
N VAL A 341 1.99 -24.81 -27.74
CA VAL A 341 1.32 -23.77 -26.97
C VAL A 341 1.44 -22.44 -27.70
N SER A 342 0.34 -21.72 -27.87
CA SER A 342 0.35 -20.40 -28.46
C SER A 342 0.95 -19.39 -27.46
N PHE A 343 2.04 -18.74 -27.85
CA PHE A 343 2.73 -17.74 -27.04
C PHE A 343 2.71 -16.39 -27.74
N LEU A 344 2.19 -15.37 -27.05
CA LEU A 344 2.16 -14.00 -27.49
C LEU A 344 3.03 -13.19 -26.53
N SER A 345 4.00 -12.44 -27.08
CA SER A 345 4.98 -11.73 -26.25
C SER A 345 5.52 -10.46 -26.88
N THR A 346 6.14 -9.61 -26.05
CA THR A 346 7.04 -8.52 -26.42
C THR A 346 8.39 -8.73 -25.76
N PRO A 347 9.50 -8.19 -26.33
CA PRO A 347 10.85 -8.36 -25.77
C PRO A 347 11.01 -7.89 -24.30
N ASN A 348 10.26 -6.87 -23.92
CA ASN A 348 10.26 -6.28 -22.56
C ASN A 348 9.25 -6.92 -21.59
N ASN A 349 8.63 -8.05 -21.94
CA ASN A 349 7.55 -8.72 -21.20
C ASN A 349 6.29 -7.87 -20.92
N PHE A 350 6.15 -6.72 -21.57
CA PHE A 350 4.93 -5.92 -21.49
C PHE A 350 3.69 -6.72 -21.94
N ARG A 351 3.89 -7.59 -22.91
CA ARG A 351 2.95 -8.66 -23.29
C ARG A 351 3.66 -9.99 -23.08
N ARG A 352 3.00 -10.89 -22.35
CA ARG A 352 3.48 -12.23 -22.09
C ARG A 352 2.29 -13.13 -21.80
N SER A 353 1.91 -13.96 -22.75
CA SER A 353 0.64 -14.69 -22.69
C SER A 353 0.76 -16.06 -23.36
N PHE A 354 0.81 -17.11 -22.56
CA PHE A 354 0.69 -18.50 -22.98
C PHE A 354 -0.80 -18.87 -23.00
N TYR A 355 -1.27 -19.47 -24.08
CA TYR A 355 -2.63 -19.96 -24.18
C TYR A 355 -2.63 -21.45 -24.44
N VAL A 356 -3.23 -22.21 -23.52
CA VAL A 356 -3.26 -23.68 -23.48
C VAL A 356 -4.70 -24.16 -23.38
N VAL A 357 -5.04 -25.23 -24.10
CA VAL A 357 -6.36 -25.86 -24.08
C VAL A 357 -6.23 -27.33 -23.71
N LYS A 358 -7.03 -27.79 -22.77
CA LYS A 358 -7.18 -29.19 -22.36
C LYS A 358 -8.66 -29.48 -22.14
N ASP A 359 -9.18 -30.41 -22.89
CA ASP A 359 -10.61 -30.75 -22.91
C ASP A 359 -11.45 -29.46 -23.12
N ASP A 360 -12.33 -29.09 -22.25
CA ASP A 360 -13.12 -27.84 -22.24
C ASP A 360 -12.52 -26.71 -21.40
N PHE A 361 -11.29 -26.91 -20.88
CA PHE A 361 -10.58 -25.92 -20.06
C PHE A 361 -9.55 -25.13 -20.87
N HIS A 362 -9.63 -23.81 -20.77
CA HIS A 362 -8.80 -22.84 -21.45
C HIS A 362 -8.00 -22.01 -20.45
N LEU A 363 -6.69 -22.18 -20.45
CA LEU A 363 -5.79 -21.41 -19.60
C LEU A 363 -5.10 -20.32 -20.40
N THR A 364 -5.15 -19.08 -19.92
CA THR A 364 -4.30 -17.97 -20.35
C THR A 364 -3.42 -17.55 -19.19
N THR A 365 -2.11 -17.65 -19.31
CA THR A 365 -1.16 -17.35 -18.21
C THR A 365 0.08 -16.63 -18.71
N ASN A 366 0.67 -15.77 -17.86
CA ASN A 366 1.97 -15.16 -18.14
C ASN A 366 3.16 -16.06 -17.77
N CYS A 367 2.93 -17.18 -17.10
CA CYS A 367 3.95 -18.02 -16.52
C CYS A 367 4.08 -19.36 -17.29
N ARG A 368 5.30 -19.65 -17.81
CA ARG A 368 5.58 -20.89 -18.51
C ARG A 368 5.41 -22.12 -17.60
N LYS A 369 5.83 -22.01 -16.32
CA LYS A 369 5.68 -23.13 -15.38
C LYS A 369 4.22 -23.46 -15.04
N ILE A 370 3.34 -22.46 -14.96
CA ILE A 370 1.90 -22.72 -14.78
C ILE A 370 1.35 -23.47 -16.01
N ALA A 371 1.70 -23.02 -17.23
CA ALA A 371 1.29 -23.69 -18.47
C ALA A 371 1.79 -25.14 -18.52
N GLU A 372 3.07 -25.36 -18.16
CA GLU A 372 3.68 -26.71 -18.11
C GLU A 372 2.97 -27.64 -17.13
N GLN A 373 2.73 -27.15 -15.90
CA GLN A 373 2.06 -27.94 -14.88
C GLN A 373 0.60 -28.22 -15.24
N PHE A 374 -0.13 -27.24 -15.78
CA PHE A 374 -1.50 -27.41 -16.26
C PHE A 374 -1.59 -28.56 -17.29
N ILE A 375 -0.65 -28.63 -18.23
CA ILE A 375 -0.58 -29.73 -19.20
C ILE A 375 -0.37 -31.09 -18.52
N LYS A 376 0.40 -31.09 -17.43
CA LYS A 376 0.80 -32.34 -16.74
C LYS A 376 -0.20 -32.79 -15.66
N THR A 377 -1.06 -31.93 -15.11
CA THR A 377 -1.91 -32.21 -13.94
C THR A 377 -2.68 -33.51 -14.03
N ARG A 378 -3.36 -33.76 -15.15
CA ARG A 378 -4.17 -35.00 -15.34
C ARG A 378 -3.33 -36.26 -15.37
N LYS A 379 -2.10 -36.22 -15.96
CA LYS A 379 -1.20 -37.36 -16.04
C LYS A 379 -0.56 -37.66 -14.71
N THR A 380 -0.14 -36.62 -14.00
CA THR A 380 0.61 -36.74 -12.73
C THR A 380 -0.30 -36.86 -11.52
N LYS A 381 -1.59 -36.52 -11.66
CA LYS A 381 -2.57 -36.37 -10.58
C LYS A 381 -2.17 -35.33 -9.50
N ARG A 382 -1.24 -34.42 -9.84
CA ARG A 382 -0.78 -33.35 -8.97
C ARG A 382 -1.60 -32.09 -9.21
N SER A 383 -2.84 -32.12 -8.74
CA SER A 383 -3.81 -31.04 -8.86
C SER A 383 -4.56 -30.82 -7.56
N LEU A 384 -5.16 -29.64 -7.41
CA LEU A 384 -5.96 -29.33 -6.20
C LEU A 384 -7.10 -30.35 -6.02
N GLY A 385 -7.86 -30.71 -7.07
CA GLY A 385 -8.95 -31.65 -6.98
C GLY A 385 -8.54 -33.05 -6.49
N ASN A 386 -7.27 -33.43 -6.64
CA ASN A 386 -6.72 -34.68 -6.12
C ASN A 386 -6.14 -34.53 -4.70
N SER A 387 -5.90 -33.31 -4.21
CA SER A 387 -5.27 -33.11 -2.91
C SER A 387 -6.27 -33.38 -1.75
N ALA A 388 -5.77 -34.01 -0.70
CA ALA A 388 -6.57 -34.27 0.51
C ALA A 388 -7.01 -32.96 1.19
N GLU A 389 -6.16 -31.92 1.17
CA GLU A 389 -6.44 -30.61 1.74
C GLU A 389 -7.61 -29.92 1.06
N PHE A 390 -7.64 -29.93 -0.28
CA PHE A 390 -8.73 -29.32 -1.04
C PHE A 390 -10.04 -30.07 -0.84
N ARG A 391 -10.00 -31.38 -0.84
CA ARG A 391 -11.15 -32.22 -0.55
C ARG A 391 -11.69 -31.95 0.87
N TYR A 392 -10.80 -31.81 1.84
CA TYR A 392 -11.18 -31.44 3.20
C TYR A 392 -11.79 -30.02 3.25
N ALA A 393 -11.21 -29.05 2.55
CA ALA A 393 -11.80 -27.72 2.45
C ALA A 393 -13.22 -27.76 1.86
N ARG A 394 -13.43 -28.56 0.81
CA ARG A 394 -14.75 -28.76 0.20
C ARG A 394 -15.74 -29.52 1.10
N SER A 395 -15.25 -30.35 2.03
CA SER A 395 -16.13 -30.94 3.04
C SER A 395 -16.65 -29.94 4.06
N LEU A 396 -15.90 -28.88 4.30
CA LEU A 396 -16.27 -27.78 5.21
C LEU A 396 -17.01 -26.63 4.50
N MET A 397 -16.81 -26.49 3.18
CA MET A 397 -17.49 -25.53 2.30
C MET A 397 -17.94 -26.24 1.02
N PRO A 398 -19.05 -26.99 1.07
CA PRO A 398 -19.53 -27.78 -0.04
C PRO A 398 -19.86 -26.95 -1.29
N LEU A 399 -19.74 -27.53 -2.45
CA LEU A 399 -19.98 -26.86 -3.74
C LEU A 399 -21.45 -26.40 -3.88
N ASN A 400 -22.40 -27.17 -3.36
CA ASN A 400 -23.83 -26.89 -3.37
C ASN A 400 -24.25 -25.71 -2.47
N GLU A 401 -23.35 -25.19 -1.63
CA GLU A 401 -23.62 -23.96 -0.87
C GLU A 401 -23.66 -22.67 -1.73
N GLY A 402 -23.26 -22.73 -2.99
CA GLY A 402 -23.43 -21.64 -3.94
C GLY A 402 -22.60 -20.39 -3.61
N HIS A 403 -21.34 -20.57 -3.25
CA HIS A 403 -20.43 -19.43 -2.99
C HIS A 403 -20.26 -18.56 -4.24
N THR A 404 -20.41 -17.25 -4.08
CA THR A 404 -20.11 -16.25 -5.13
C THR A 404 -18.63 -16.27 -5.47
N ILE A 405 -17.78 -16.42 -4.45
CA ILE A 405 -16.32 -16.57 -4.60
C ILE A 405 -15.87 -17.67 -3.64
N PHE A 406 -14.99 -18.54 -4.12
CA PHE A 406 -14.27 -19.50 -3.29
C PHE A 406 -12.79 -19.36 -3.52
N ALA A 407 -12.02 -19.10 -2.47
CA ALA A 407 -10.56 -18.99 -2.49
C ALA A 407 -9.92 -20.16 -1.76
N PHE A 408 -8.83 -20.70 -2.31
CA PHE A 408 -8.04 -21.76 -1.68
C PHE A 408 -6.55 -21.53 -1.88
N PHE A 409 -5.80 -21.69 -0.80
CA PHE A 409 -4.33 -21.64 -0.75
C PHE A 409 -3.85 -22.92 -0.07
N SER A 410 -3.19 -23.80 -0.83
CA SER A 410 -2.68 -25.06 -0.31
C SER A 410 -1.45 -24.88 0.58
N SER A 411 -1.11 -25.86 1.39
CA SER A 411 0.18 -25.92 2.08
C SER A 411 1.35 -25.87 1.09
N GLN A 412 1.21 -26.52 -0.07
CA GLN A 412 2.20 -26.55 -1.14
C GLN A 412 2.40 -25.16 -1.76
N PHE A 413 1.35 -24.35 -1.88
CA PHE A 413 1.47 -22.95 -2.31
C PHE A 413 2.37 -22.16 -1.35
N PHE A 414 2.12 -22.23 -0.04
CA PHE A 414 2.93 -21.55 0.95
C PHE A 414 4.37 -22.07 1.01
N GLN A 415 4.57 -23.40 0.90
CA GLN A 415 5.90 -23.99 0.82
C GLN A 415 6.68 -23.46 -0.39
N HIS A 416 6.02 -23.35 -1.55
CA HIS A 416 6.63 -22.80 -2.76
C HIS A 416 7.12 -21.36 -2.57
N LEU A 417 6.31 -20.52 -1.93
CA LEU A 417 6.70 -19.13 -1.62
C LEU A 417 7.95 -19.04 -0.72
N LEU A 418 8.20 -20.06 0.08
CA LEU A 418 9.32 -20.13 1.02
C LEU A 418 10.53 -20.93 0.50
N HIS A 419 10.50 -21.42 -0.74
CA HIS A 419 11.65 -22.05 -1.37
C HIS A 419 12.80 -21.05 -1.54
N PRO A 420 14.08 -21.49 -1.45
CA PRO A 420 15.23 -20.61 -1.58
C PRO A 420 15.26 -19.88 -2.92
N GLU A 421 14.94 -20.57 -4.02
CA GLU A 421 14.90 -19.99 -5.35
C GLU A 421 13.94 -18.80 -5.42
N PHE A 422 12.75 -18.97 -4.81
CA PHE A 422 11.71 -17.94 -4.80
C PHE A 422 12.09 -16.75 -3.92
N GLN A 423 12.53 -17.02 -2.68
CA GLN A 423 12.86 -15.97 -1.71
C GLN A 423 14.08 -15.15 -2.13
N ILE A 424 15.10 -15.78 -2.70
CA ILE A 424 16.30 -15.10 -3.18
C ILE A 424 15.98 -14.26 -4.41
N GLU A 425 15.21 -14.80 -5.38
CA GLU A 425 14.80 -14.00 -6.53
C GLU A 425 13.91 -12.81 -6.12
N LEU A 426 13.03 -12.99 -5.16
CA LEU A 426 12.21 -11.90 -4.63
C LEU A 426 13.08 -10.81 -3.98
N ARG A 427 14.12 -11.19 -3.22
CA ARG A 427 15.10 -10.26 -2.67
C ARG A 427 15.84 -9.51 -3.78
N ARG A 428 16.29 -10.21 -4.82
CA ARG A 428 16.98 -9.63 -5.98
C ARG A 428 16.09 -8.62 -6.73
N ARG A 429 14.80 -8.92 -6.88
CA ARG A 429 13.82 -7.99 -7.50
C ARG A 429 13.64 -6.74 -6.67
N ASN A 430 13.49 -6.88 -5.36
CA ASN A 430 13.39 -5.73 -4.48
C ASN A 430 14.64 -4.86 -4.55
N LYS A 431 15.83 -5.49 -4.64
CA LYS A 431 17.08 -4.76 -4.87
C LYS A 431 17.08 -4.06 -6.23
N ALA A 432 16.73 -4.74 -7.31
CA ALA A 432 16.70 -4.14 -8.64
C ALA A 432 15.75 -2.94 -8.71
N ILE A 433 14.58 -3.01 -8.09
CA ILE A 433 13.65 -1.88 -8.00
C ILE A 433 14.25 -0.74 -7.17
N ALA A 434 14.85 -1.04 -6.03
CA ALA A 434 15.52 -0.04 -5.19
C ALA A 434 16.65 0.66 -5.95
N ASP A 435 17.46 -0.10 -6.69
CA ASP A 435 18.57 0.41 -7.50
C ASP A 435 18.06 1.32 -8.64
N MET A 436 17.01 0.90 -9.34
CA MET A 436 16.41 1.71 -10.41
C MET A 436 15.80 3.02 -9.85
N GLN A 437 15.17 2.98 -8.68
CA GLN A 437 14.68 4.17 -7.99
C GLN A 437 15.83 5.08 -7.55
N LEU A 438 16.92 4.49 -7.05
CA LEU A 438 18.13 5.21 -6.65
C LEU A 438 18.79 5.89 -7.87
N LEU A 439 18.94 5.16 -8.98
CA LEU A 439 19.45 5.70 -10.24
C LEU A 439 18.61 6.87 -10.75
N GLN A 440 17.28 6.73 -10.73
CA GLN A 440 16.38 7.80 -11.15
C GLN A 440 16.58 9.07 -10.31
N MET A 441 16.67 8.93 -8.99
CA MET A 441 16.87 10.08 -8.10
C MET A 441 18.27 10.68 -8.25
N ALA A 442 19.30 9.84 -8.41
CA ALA A 442 20.67 10.29 -8.62
C ALA A 442 20.82 11.06 -9.94
N TRP A 443 20.20 10.55 -11.00
CA TRP A 443 20.18 11.20 -12.30
C TRP A 443 19.48 12.55 -12.24
N LEU A 444 18.29 12.62 -11.62
CA LEU A 444 17.56 13.87 -11.41
C LEU A 444 18.37 14.88 -10.58
N ALA A 445 19.04 14.44 -9.53
CA ALA A 445 19.86 15.31 -8.68
C ALA A 445 21.07 15.86 -9.43
N ALA A 446 21.74 15.04 -10.23
CA ALA A 446 22.87 15.45 -11.03
C ALA A 446 22.45 16.44 -12.12
N THR A 447 21.35 16.15 -12.83
CA THR A 447 20.77 17.07 -13.83
C THR A 447 20.43 18.42 -13.19
N ALA A 448 19.84 18.41 -12.00
CA ALA A 448 19.53 19.61 -11.25
C ALA A 448 20.79 20.43 -10.89
N GLU A 449 21.94 19.80 -10.70
CA GLU A 449 23.23 20.47 -10.48
C GLU A 449 23.96 20.87 -11.77
N GLY A 450 23.34 20.67 -12.94
CA GLY A 450 23.86 21.15 -14.24
C GLY A 450 24.74 20.15 -14.96
N PHE A 451 24.77 18.89 -14.59
CA PHE A 451 25.48 17.86 -15.34
C PHE A 451 24.69 17.50 -16.61
N SER A 452 25.37 17.47 -17.79
CA SER A 452 24.78 17.12 -19.09
C SER A 452 25.06 15.67 -19.51
N ASP A 453 26.29 15.21 -19.30
CA ASP A 453 26.73 13.88 -19.64
C ASP A 453 26.75 13.01 -18.37
N ILE A 454 25.64 12.39 -18.08
CA ILE A 454 25.45 11.64 -16.83
C ILE A 454 25.55 10.14 -17.12
N ASP A 455 26.67 9.55 -16.70
CA ASP A 455 26.84 8.09 -16.62
C ASP A 455 26.94 7.62 -15.16
N MET A 456 26.94 6.33 -14.94
CA MET A 456 27.05 5.75 -13.58
C MET A 456 28.34 6.14 -12.87
N ARG A 457 29.43 6.31 -13.63
CA ARG A 457 30.72 6.72 -13.07
C ARG A 457 30.67 8.15 -12.58
N THR A 458 30.13 9.05 -13.38
CA THR A 458 29.89 10.46 -13.01
C THR A 458 29.04 10.55 -11.75
N LEU A 459 27.94 9.80 -11.69
CA LEU A 459 27.08 9.76 -10.50
C LEU A 459 27.83 9.28 -9.25
N GLY A 460 28.70 8.28 -9.38
CA GLY A 460 29.54 7.76 -8.29
C GLY A 460 30.63 8.75 -7.85
N ASP A 461 31.38 9.31 -8.81
CA ASP A 461 32.52 10.22 -8.57
C ASP A 461 32.05 11.51 -7.86
N PHE A 462 30.87 12.01 -8.18
CA PHE A 462 30.29 13.21 -7.55
C PHE A 462 29.41 12.91 -6.33
N GLY A 463 29.30 11.65 -5.92
CA GLY A 463 28.61 11.24 -4.69
C GLY A 463 27.08 11.26 -4.76
N PHE A 464 26.50 11.28 -5.97
CA PHE A 464 25.07 11.05 -6.18
C PHE A 464 24.69 9.58 -5.98
N LEU A 465 25.64 8.68 -6.29
CA LEU A 465 25.59 7.25 -6.01
C LEU A 465 26.77 6.83 -5.14
N PRO A 466 26.75 5.62 -4.56
CA PRO A 466 27.96 4.99 -4.05
C PRO A 466 29.01 4.78 -5.16
N ALA A 467 30.28 4.98 -4.85
CA ALA A 467 31.36 4.80 -5.84
C ALA A 467 31.48 3.38 -6.41
N ASN A 468 31.00 2.41 -5.65
CA ASN A 468 30.95 0.98 -6.01
C ASN A 468 29.55 0.50 -6.39
N PHE A 469 28.66 1.41 -6.77
CA PHE A 469 27.31 1.04 -7.22
C PHE A 469 27.36 0.11 -8.44
N SER A 470 26.69 -1.02 -8.35
CA SER A 470 26.62 -2.02 -9.41
C SER A 470 25.34 -2.85 -9.31
N ALA A 471 24.79 -3.23 -10.46
CA ALA A 471 23.66 -4.15 -10.56
C ALA A 471 24.03 -5.61 -10.19
N GLY A 472 25.28 -5.90 -9.91
CA GLY A 472 25.80 -7.26 -9.71
C GLY A 472 26.22 -7.94 -11.02
N ASP A 473 26.77 -9.15 -10.92
CA ASP A 473 27.51 -9.83 -12.03
C ASP A 473 26.67 -10.21 -13.26
N PHE A 474 25.31 -10.19 -13.18
CA PHE A 474 24.45 -10.73 -14.24
C PHE A 474 23.38 -9.76 -14.74
N SER A 475 23.34 -8.54 -14.22
CA SER A 475 22.35 -7.54 -14.58
C SER A 475 23.02 -6.20 -14.92
N ARG A 476 22.37 -5.44 -15.79
CA ARG A 476 22.73 -4.05 -16.10
C ARG A 476 21.46 -3.22 -16.02
N TYR A 477 21.60 -1.99 -15.56
CA TYR A 477 20.52 -1.02 -15.63
C TYR A 477 20.69 -0.12 -16.83
N GLU A 478 19.69 -0.10 -17.69
CA GLU A 478 19.67 0.67 -18.93
C GLU A 478 18.43 1.57 -18.92
N LEU A 479 18.58 2.77 -19.47
CA LEU A 479 17.46 3.68 -19.64
C LEU A 479 16.84 3.42 -21.02
N ILE A 480 15.70 2.76 -21.07
CA ILE A 480 14.99 2.41 -22.31
C ILE A 480 13.67 3.21 -22.31
N ASP A 481 13.46 4.03 -23.31
CA ASP A 481 12.27 4.89 -23.45
C ASP A 481 11.98 5.71 -22.17
N GLY A 482 13.03 6.23 -21.55
CA GLY A 482 12.91 7.01 -20.31
C GLY A 482 12.60 6.20 -19.04
N VAL A 483 12.64 4.87 -19.11
CA VAL A 483 12.39 3.96 -17.97
C VAL A 483 13.66 3.16 -17.66
N TRP A 484 14.11 3.22 -16.40
CA TRP A 484 15.19 2.36 -15.96
C TRP A 484 14.73 0.90 -15.98
N THR A 485 15.52 0.07 -16.65
CA THR A 485 15.19 -1.34 -16.94
C THR A 485 16.35 -2.23 -16.53
N ASP A 486 16.04 -3.31 -15.83
CA ASP A 486 16.99 -4.38 -15.50
C ASP A 486 17.10 -5.32 -16.72
N SER A 487 18.32 -5.56 -17.21
CA SER A 487 18.55 -6.33 -18.44
C SER A 487 18.11 -7.81 -18.32
N VAL A 488 17.97 -8.33 -17.11
CA VAL A 488 17.56 -9.71 -16.84
C VAL A 488 16.07 -9.82 -16.55
N ARG A 489 15.53 -8.86 -15.78
CA ARG A 489 14.15 -8.92 -15.27
C ARG A 489 13.16 -8.10 -16.07
N GLY A 490 13.63 -7.03 -16.72
CA GLY A 490 12.78 -6.08 -17.43
C GLY A 490 12.51 -4.80 -16.63
N ALA A 491 11.50 -4.05 -17.06
CA ALA A 491 11.06 -2.84 -16.39
C ALA A 491 10.19 -3.16 -15.15
N ARG A 492 10.20 -2.28 -14.17
CA ARG A 492 9.31 -2.40 -13.01
C ARG A 492 7.85 -2.57 -13.47
N GLY A 493 7.13 -3.46 -12.83
CA GLY A 493 5.74 -3.79 -13.16
C GLY A 493 5.55 -4.84 -14.26
N PHE A 494 6.59 -5.12 -15.05
CA PHE A 494 6.59 -6.10 -16.15
C PHE A 494 7.72 -7.13 -16.03
N PHE A 495 8.18 -7.37 -14.83
CA PHE A 495 9.20 -8.37 -14.60
C PHE A 495 8.76 -9.76 -15.08
N LEU A 496 9.73 -10.55 -15.51
CA LEU A 496 9.53 -11.98 -15.78
C LEU A 496 8.86 -12.62 -14.55
N PRO A 497 7.81 -13.45 -14.67
CA PRO A 497 7.21 -14.14 -13.52
C PRO A 497 8.25 -14.82 -12.63
N LEU A 498 8.09 -14.69 -11.30
CA LEU A 498 9.04 -15.24 -10.32
C LEU A 498 9.29 -16.73 -10.53
N ALA A 499 8.23 -17.49 -10.80
CA ALA A 499 8.33 -18.92 -11.02
C ALA A 499 9.11 -19.31 -12.29
N ASP A 500 9.21 -18.40 -13.28
CA ASP A 500 9.98 -18.63 -14.52
C ASP A 500 11.45 -18.19 -14.41
N ALA A 501 11.82 -17.49 -13.32
CA ALA A 501 13.21 -17.11 -13.09
C ALA A 501 14.06 -18.32 -12.75
N ASN A 502 15.26 -18.41 -13.35
CA ASN A 502 16.21 -19.46 -13.06
C ASN A 502 17.25 -18.95 -12.05
N VAL A 503 17.26 -19.51 -10.85
CA VAL A 503 18.21 -19.18 -9.80
C VAL A 503 19.04 -20.41 -9.50
N GLU A 504 20.26 -20.47 -10.02
CA GLU A 504 21.17 -21.62 -9.85
C GLU A 504 22.25 -21.33 -8.82
N MET A 505 22.78 -20.12 -8.84
CA MET A 505 23.90 -19.70 -8.00
C MET A 505 23.54 -18.47 -7.18
N VAL A 506 24.12 -18.39 -5.98
CA VAL A 506 23.87 -17.32 -5.02
C VAL A 506 25.17 -16.74 -4.48
N THR A 507 25.10 -15.52 -3.92
CA THR A 507 26.23 -14.97 -3.17
C THR A 507 26.31 -15.58 -1.78
N GLN A 508 27.45 -15.44 -1.12
CA GLN A 508 27.63 -15.89 0.27
C GLN A 508 26.64 -15.17 1.23
N ASP A 509 26.32 -13.91 0.95
CA ASP A 509 25.34 -13.16 1.75
C ASP A 509 23.92 -13.66 1.52
N GLU A 510 23.52 -13.91 0.27
CA GLU A 510 22.22 -14.50 -0.07
C GLU A 510 22.04 -15.88 0.58
N TYR A 511 23.11 -16.71 0.52
CA TYR A 511 23.11 -18.02 1.17
C TYR A 511 22.88 -17.91 2.67
N ARG A 512 23.67 -17.07 3.37
CA ARG A 512 23.55 -16.85 4.80
C ARG A 512 22.19 -16.30 5.19
N TRP A 513 21.74 -15.29 4.45
CA TRP A 513 20.44 -14.66 4.66
C TRP A 513 19.27 -15.65 4.59
N PHE A 514 19.32 -16.59 3.63
CA PHE A 514 18.28 -17.62 3.52
C PHE A 514 18.46 -18.71 4.58
N ALA A 515 19.70 -19.16 4.84
CA ALA A 515 19.98 -20.21 5.82
C ALA A 515 19.47 -19.85 7.23
N GLU A 516 19.68 -18.59 7.68
CA GLU A 516 19.16 -18.08 8.96
C GLU A 516 17.63 -18.16 9.03
N ARG A 517 16.94 -17.87 7.93
CA ARG A 517 15.49 -17.97 7.83
C ARG A 517 15.01 -19.41 7.78
N GLY A 518 15.68 -20.24 7.00
CA GLY A 518 15.37 -21.66 6.91
C GLY A 518 15.47 -22.35 8.27
N GLU A 519 16.50 -22.00 9.06
CA GLU A 519 16.64 -22.49 10.44
C GLU A 519 15.47 -22.06 11.33
N TYR A 520 15.05 -20.81 11.23
CA TYR A 520 13.87 -20.30 11.95
C TYR A 520 12.59 -21.06 11.56
N PHE A 521 12.34 -21.24 10.25
CA PHE A 521 11.15 -21.97 9.78
C PHE A 521 11.15 -23.42 10.24
N THR A 522 12.30 -24.10 10.15
CA THR A 522 12.44 -25.48 10.61
C THR A 522 12.14 -25.63 12.10
N LYS A 523 12.56 -24.66 12.93
CA LYS A 523 12.38 -24.71 14.37
C LYS A 523 11.01 -24.24 14.85
N SER A 524 10.48 -23.19 14.20
CA SER A 524 9.30 -22.46 14.73
C SER A 524 8.02 -22.66 13.92
N VAL A 525 8.13 -23.05 12.64
CA VAL A 525 7.02 -23.17 11.70
C VAL A 525 7.21 -24.43 10.87
N SER A 526 7.33 -25.59 11.51
CA SER A 526 7.69 -26.83 10.81
C SER A 526 6.63 -27.37 9.82
N GLN A 527 5.44 -26.80 9.80
CA GLN A 527 4.30 -27.18 8.97
C GLN A 527 3.57 -25.90 8.50
N LEU A 528 3.02 -25.88 7.32
CA LEU A 528 2.21 -24.79 6.77
C LEU A 528 0.80 -25.32 6.57
N ASP A 529 -0.19 -24.56 7.06
CA ASP A 529 -1.58 -24.97 7.00
C ASP A 529 -2.28 -24.37 5.78
N PRO A 530 -3.14 -25.12 5.09
CA PRO A 530 -3.94 -24.59 4.00
C PRO A 530 -4.96 -23.56 4.51
N MET A 531 -5.25 -22.57 3.68
CA MET A 531 -6.25 -21.53 3.94
C MET A 531 -7.30 -21.54 2.84
N PHE A 532 -8.55 -21.33 3.22
CA PHE A 532 -9.64 -21.17 2.26
C PHE A 532 -10.71 -20.23 2.78
N ALA A 533 -11.44 -19.63 1.85
CA ALA A 533 -12.52 -18.71 2.16
C ALA A 533 -13.66 -18.82 1.16
N GLY A 534 -14.89 -18.71 1.65
CA GLY A 534 -16.10 -18.61 0.85
C GLY A 534 -16.77 -17.25 1.05
N ILE A 535 -17.23 -16.64 -0.03
CA ILE A 535 -18.03 -15.42 -0.01
C ILE A 535 -19.41 -15.74 -0.58
N LYS A 536 -20.45 -15.32 0.13
CA LYS A 536 -21.85 -15.36 -0.31
C LYS A 536 -22.42 -13.95 -0.26
N ARG A 537 -23.38 -13.66 -1.09
CA ARG A 537 -24.09 -12.37 -1.12
C ARG A 537 -25.58 -12.57 -1.00
N PHE A 538 -26.21 -11.65 -0.31
CA PHE A 538 -27.65 -11.62 -0.10
C PHE A 538 -28.16 -10.20 -0.31
N GLU A 539 -29.18 -10.04 -1.16
CA GLU A 539 -29.85 -8.77 -1.30
C GLU A 539 -30.72 -8.53 -0.07
N LEU A 540 -30.52 -7.38 0.56
CA LEU A 540 -31.39 -6.86 1.62
C LEU A 540 -32.30 -5.79 1.04
N SER A 541 -33.16 -5.17 1.87
CA SER A 541 -33.98 -4.03 1.46
C SER A 541 -33.11 -2.79 1.13
N ASP A 542 -33.65 -1.84 0.36
CA ASP A 542 -33.10 -0.50 0.12
C ASP A 542 -31.71 -0.45 -0.55
N ASN A 543 -31.50 -1.24 -1.60
CA ASN A 543 -30.22 -1.32 -2.31
C ASN A 543 -29.04 -1.71 -1.39
N THR A 544 -29.30 -2.36 -0.27
CA THR A 544 -28.27 -2.88 0.61
C THR A 544 -28.02 -4.34 0.31
N GLU A 545 -26.76 -4.71 0.12
CA GLU A 545 -26.29 -6.08 -0.10
C GLU A 545 -25.48 -6.53 1.11
N ARG A 546 -25.80 -7.71 1.65
CA ARG A 546 -25.01 -8.36 2.69
C ARG A 546 -23.99 -9.30 2.06
N ILE A 547 -22.72 -9.04 2.30
CA ILE A 547 -21.61 -9.88 1.90
C ILE A 547 -21.19 -10.70 3.10
N VAL A 548 -21.48 -11.99 3.09
CA VAL A 548 -21.07 -12.93 4.13
C VAL A 548 -19.78 -13.61 3.71
N PHE A 549 -18.80 -13.63 4.59
CA PHE A 549 -17.55 -14.33 4.39
C PHE A 549 -17.29 -15.34 5.50
N ASP A 550 -16.72 -16.48 5.11
CA ASP A 550 -16.22 -17.51 6.00
C ASP A 550 -14.80 -17.86 5.55
N ALA A 551 -13.81 -17.57 6.37
CA ALA A 551 -12.40 -17.85 6.08
C ALA A 551 -11.86 -18.81 7.12
N ARG A 552 -11.16 -19.87 6.68
CA ARG A 552 -10.66 -20.93 7.57
C ARG A 552 -9.22 -21.28 7.27
N VAL A 553 -8.49 -21.60 8.32
CA VAL A 553 -7.24 -22.34 8.29
C VAL A 553 -7.57 -23.73 8.83
N ALA A 554 -7.58 -24.73 7.97
CA ALA A 554 -7.93 -26.09 8.36
C ALA A 554 -7.34 -27.14 7.37
N PRO A 555 -6.64 -28.17 7.84
CA PRO A 555 -6.36 -28.44 9.25
C PRO A 555 -5.43 -27.38 9.87
N PHE A 556 -5.61 -27.12 11.15
CA PHE A 556 -4.90 -26.07 11.89
C PHE A 556 -4.00 -26.69 12.96
N GLY A 557 -2.75 -26.24 13.02
CA GLY A 557 -1.81 -26.67 14.05
C GLY A 557 -1.65 -25.61 15.14
N ALA A 558 -2.45 -25.64 16.20
CA ALA A 558 -2.43 -24.66 17.27
C ALA A 558 -1.05 -24.42 17.90
N GLU A 559 -0.17 -25.42 17.94
CA GLU A 559 1.17 -25.33 18.51
C GLU A 559 2.07 -24.30 17.82
N LYS A 560 1.89 -24.09 16.51
CA LYS A 560 2.67 -23.14 15.71
C LYS A 560 2.36 -21.69 16.04
N TYR A 561 1.12 -21.44 16.41
CA TYR A 561 0.62 -20.12 16.75
C TYR A 561 0.72 -19.84 18.25
N GLY A 562 1.66 -20.50 18.93
CA GLY A 562 1.79 -20.64 20.37
C GLY A 562 1.50 -19.41 21.22
N THR A 563 1.90 -18.20 20.78
CA THR A 563 1.59 -16.97 21.51
C THR A 563 0.12 -16.57 21.29
N LEU A 564 -0.37 -16.58 20.06
CA LEU A 564 -1.76 -16.21 19.73
C LEU A 564 -2.75 -17.21 20.36
N SER A 565 -2.48 -18.51 20.19
CA SER A 565 -3.31 -19.57 20.72
C SER A 565 -3.38 -19.59 22.25
N LYS A 566 -2.27 -19.19 22.92
CA LYS A 566 -2.24 -19.04 24.38
C LYS A 566 -2.90 -17.77 24.90
N MET A 567 -3.03 -16.76 24.06
CA MET A 567 -3.73 -15.51 24.41
C MET A 567 -5.24 -15.69 24.44
N LEU A 568 -5.78 -16.55 23.59
CA LEU A 568 -7.21 -16.82 23.54
C LEU A 568 -7.58 -17.76 24.70
N GLY A 569 -8.62 -17.37 25.42
CA GLY A 569 -9.23 -18.19 26.48
C GLY A 569 -10.19 -19.24 25.93
N PRO A 570 -11.04 -19.84 26.76
CA PRO A 570 -12.11 -20.68 26.30
C PRO A 570 -13.13 -19.89 25.46
N PRO A 571 -13.88 -20.54 24.55
CA PRO A 571 -14.87 -19.84 23.75
C PRO A 571 -15.87 -19.04 24.59
N ILE A 572 -16.24 -17.87 24.11
CA ILE A 572 -17.28 -17.02 24.69
C ILE A 572 -18.62 -17.80 24.71
N ARG A 573 -19.18 -17.96 25.86
CA ARG A 573 -20.49 -18.62 26.03
C ARG A 573 -21.61 -17.65 26.39
N LYS A 574 -21.24 -16.46 26.83
CA LYS A 574 -22.16 -15.38 27.20
C LYS A 574 -21.80 -14.12 26.42
N GLU A 575 -22.76 -13.58 25.73
CA GLU A 575 -22.65 -12.32 25.05
C GLU A 575 -23.07 -11.20 25.98
N PHE A 576 -22.19 -10.21 26.13
CA PHE A 576 -22.50 -8.98 26.84
C PHE A 576 -23.00 -7.95 25.79
N ALA A 577 -24.30 -7.89 25.66
CA ALA A 577 -24.91 -6.76 24.96
C ALA A 577 -24.92 -5.62 25.97
N GLY A 578 -24.03 -4.64 25.77
CA GLY A 578 -23.93 -3.46 26.63
C GLY A 578 -25.20 -2.63 26.58
N SER A 579 -25.12 -1.39 26.24
CA SER A 579 -26.29 -0.56 25.99
C SER A 579 -26.92 -0.90 24.63
N PRO A 580 -28.23 -0.84 24.46
CA PRO A 580 -28.88 -0.89 23.15
C PRO A 580 -28.37 0.19 22.17
N ASN A 581 -27.73 1.22 22.71
CA ASN A 581 -27.15 2.33 21.96
C ASN A 581 -25.69 2.06 21.52
N ASP A 582 -25.10 0.88 21.76
CA ASP A 582 -23.74 0.56 21.34
C ASP A 582 -23.68 0.45 19.82
N ILE A 583 -22.97 1.39 19.20
CA ILE A 583 -22.74 1.38 17.75
C ILE A 583 -21.51 0.52 17.38
N ILE A 584 -20.55 0.39 18.28
CA ILE A 584 -19.41 -0.50 18.13
C ILE A 584 -19.34 -1.35 19.39
N SER A 585 -19.21 -2.66 19.24
CA SER A 585 -18.95 -3.57 20.36
C SER A 585 -17.84 -4.56 20.02
N LEU A 586 -17.02 -4.86 21.01
CA LEU A 586 -15.94 -5.84 20.96
C LEU A 586 -16.08 -6.77 22.15
N GLN A 587 -15.96 -8.07 21.93
CA GLN A 587 -15.79 -9.05 22.99
C GLN A 587 -14.63 -9.96 22.64
N MET A 588 -13.84 -10.32 23.65
CA MET A 588 -12.69 -11.21 23.47
C MET A 588 -12.48 -12.06 24.72
N SER A 589 -12.29 -13.36 24.53
CA SER A 589 -11.88 -14.28 25.58
C SER A 589 -10.37 -14.27 25.74
N ILE A 590 -9.88 -14.04 26.93
CA ILE A 590 -8.46 -14.00 27.30
C ILE A 590 -8.08 -15.23 28.11
N GLY A 591 -7.03 -15.92 27.66
CA GLY A 591 -6.46 -17.06 28.36
C GLY A 591 -5.58 -16.63 29.54
N GLY A 592 -5.61 -17.40 30.65
CA GLY A 592 -4.86 -17.11 31.87
C GLY A 592 -3.33 -17.09 31.74
N GLY A 593 -2.78 -17.48 30.56
CA GLY A 593 -1.34 -17.46 30.29
C GLY A 593 -0.72 -16.11 29.93
N MET A 594 -1.54 -15.09 29.63
CA MET A 594 -1.06 -13.74 29.27
C MET A 594 -0.53 -12.97 30.46
N PHE A 595 -1.14 -13.18 31.65
CA PHE A 595 -0.67 -12.59 32.91
C PHE A 595 -0.48 -13.75 33.89
N LYS A 596 0.69 -13.87 34.49
CA LYS A 596 1.05 -14.98 35.40
C LYS A 596 -0.08 -15.29 36.40
N LYS A 597 -0.68 -16.48 36.29
CA LYS A 597 -1.65 -17.06 37.21
C LYS A 597 -3.07 -16.44 37.27
N SER A 598 -3.56 -15.80 36.21
CA SER A 598 -4.99 -15.44 36.17
C SER A 598 -5.87 -16.56 35.60
N GLU A 599 -7.05 -16.71 36.12
CA GLU A 599 -8.09 -17.51 35.48
C GLU A 599 -8.52 -16.86 34.14
N PRO A 600 -9.04 -17.63 33.18
CA PRO A 600 -9.59 -17.08 31.94
C PRO A 600 -10.70 -16.08 32.24
N TYR A 601 -10.73 -14.99 31.48
CA TYR A 601 -11.74 -13.93 31.59
C TYR A 601 -12.10 -13.37 30.22
N GLN A 602 -13.25 -12.72 30.13
CA GLN A 602 -13.71 -12.04 28.94
C GLN A 602 -13.48 -10.54 29.07
N ILE A 603 -12.95 -9.93 28.03
CA ILE A 603 -12.94 -8.47 27.86
C ILE A 603 -14.11 -8.12 26.95
N PHE A 604 -14.83 -7.08 27.29
CA PHE A 604 -15.85 -6.49 26.44
C PHE A 604 -15.72 -4.97 26.43
N ALA A 605 -15.97 -4.35 25.29
CA ALA A 605 -15.90 -2.93 25.13
C ALA A 605 -17.03 -2.45 24.22
N GLY A 606 -17.51 -1.25 24.43
CA GLY A 606 -18.51 -0.63 23.61
C GLY A 606 -18.25 0.84 23.39
N VAL A 607 -18.69 1.35 22.25
CA VAL A 607 -18.80 2.78 21.94
C VAL A 607 -20.27 3.07 21.69
N GLN A 608 -20.82 3.96 22.50
CA GLN A 608 -22.24 4.31 22.42
C GLN A 608 -22.50 5.35 21.33
N ASP A 609 -23.68 5.34 20.77
CA ASP A 609 -24.15 6.32 19.78
C ASP A 609 -24.44 7.68 20.43
N HIS A 610 -23.37 8.35 20.85
CA HIS A 610 -23.43 9.65 21.50
C HIS A 610 -22.22 10.50 21.09
N VAL A 611 -22.40 11.75 20.84
CA VAL A 611 -21.29 12.70 20.60
C VAL A 611 -21.36 13.83 21.62
N ASP A 612 -20.25 14.06 22.29
CA ASP A 612 -20.06 15.25 23.11
C ASP A 612 -19.71 16.43 22.18
N PRO A 613 -20.47 17.54 22.18
CA PRO A 613 -20.23 18.70 21.30
C PRO A 613 -18.90 19.43 21.50
N GLY A 614 -18.08 19.03 22.47
CA GLY A 614 -16.77 19.63 22.78
C GLY A 614 -15.55 18.96 22.12
N LEU A 615 -15.72 18.07 21.18
CA LEU A 615 -14.66 17.22 20.61
C LEU A 615 -13.58 18.01 19.85
N ASP A 616 -12.44 18.33 20.49
CA ASP A 616 -11.25 18.86 19.77
C ASP A 616 -10.33 17.73 19.28
N LEU A 617 -10.55 17.32 18.03
CA LEU A 617 -9.87 16.23 17.38
C LEU A 617 -8.45 16.57 16.87
N ARG A 618 -7.71 17.47 17.52
CA ARG A 618 -6.34 17.83 17.17
C ARG A 618 -5.27 17.12 18.01
N PRO A 619 -4.98 15.82 17.83
CA PRO A 619 -3.98 15.13 18.61
C PRO A 619 -2.57 15.60 18.22
N LYS A 620 -1.83 16.20 19.16
CA LYS A 620 -0.44 16.64 18.95
C LYS A 620 0.61 15.77 19.67
N SER A 621 0.19 14.84 20.54
CA SER A 621 1.10 14.00 21.34
C SER A 621 0.36 12.77 21.91
N PHE A 622 1.09 11.85 22.57
CA PHE A 622 0.49 10.72 23.31
C PHE A 622 -0.53 11.18 24.38
N LEU A 623 -0.26 12.29 25.05
CA LEU A 623 -1.21 12.89 25.98
C LEU A 623 -2.50 13.33 25.28
N ASN A 624 -2.42 13.76 24.03
CA ASN A 624 -3.57 14.12 23.23
C ASN A 624 -4.33 12.91 22.69
N ALA A 625 -3.67 11.76 22.48
CA ALA A 625 -4.35 10.51 22.13
C ALA A 625 -5.20 10.02 23.33
N LEU A 626 -4.66 10.16 24.56
CA LEU A 626 -5.43 9.88 25.77
C LEU A 626 -6.59 10.88 25.96
N GLN A 627 -6.39 12.12 25.57
CA GLN A 627 -7.42 13.15 25.60
C GLN A 627 -8.52 12.87 24.57
N THR A 628 -8.17 12.46 23.36
CA THR A 628 -9.14 12.02 22.33
C THR A 628 -9.88 10.76 22.77
N ALA A 629 -9.21 9.81 23.42
CA ALA A 629 -9.86 8.62 23.96
C ALA A 629 -10.88 8.94 25.07
N ARG A 630 -10.68 10.03 25.81
CA ARG A 630 -11.63 10.51 26.83
C ARG A 630 -12.92 11.07 26.25
N GLU A 631 -12.84 11.56 25.03
CA GLU A 631 -13.95 12.18 24.33
C GLU A 631 -14.82 11.13 23.60
N VAL A 632 -14.31 9.90 23.43
CA VAL A 632 -15.09 8.79 22.87
C VAL A 632 -16.04 8.26 23.95
N PRO A 633 -17.35 8.23 23.71
CA PRO A 633 -18.33 7.74 24.68
C PRO A 633 -18.28 6.22 24.75
N GLY A 634 -17.22 5.72 25.36
CA GLY A 634 -16.92 4.29 25.40
C GLY A 634 -16.68 3.75 26.81
N TYR A 635 -16.68 2.44 26.90
CA TYR A 635 -16.35 1.68 28.09
C TYR A 635 -15.54 0.43 27.75
N LEU A 636 -14.81 -0.05 28.73
CA LEU A 636 -14.05 -1.30 28.68
C LEU A 636 -14.33 -2.11 29.94
N GLY A 637 -14.91 -3.28 29.80
CA GLY A 637 -15.23 -4.18 30.90
C GLY A 637 -14.47 -5.50 30.86
N ALA A 638 -14.40 -6.16 32.00
CA ALA A 638 -13.88 -7.52 32.14
C ALA A 638 -14.77 -8.35 33.05
N TRP A 639 -14.97 -9.64 32.70
CA TRP A 639 -15.73 -10.61 33.45
C TRP A 639 -15.21 -12.04 33.20
N PRO A 640 -15.10 -12.93 34.23
CA PRO A 640 -15.07 -12.57 35.66
C PRO A 640 -13.99 -11.53 35.93
N LYS A 641 -14.16 -10.77 36.99
CA LYS A 641 -13.23 -9.73 37.41
C LYS A 641 -11.81 -10.31 37.58
N PRO A 642 -10.86 -9.94 36.71
CA PRO A 642 -9.51 -10.45 36.81
C PRO A 642 -8.79 -9.74 37.97
N GLY A 643 -8.22 -10.51 38.90
CA GLY A 643 -7.43 -9.98 40.02
C GLY A 643 -6.23 -9.12 39.60
N ASN A 644 -5.83 -9.22 38.35
CA ASN A 644 -4.69 -8.52 37.74
C ASN A 644 -5.04 -7.15 37.12
N LEU A 645 -6.29 -6.73 37.04
CA LEU A 645 -6.61 -5.32 36.73
C LEU A 645 -6.22 -4.37 37.87
N ASP A 646 -5.87 -4.91 39.02
CA ASP A 646 -5.25 -4.16 40.13
C ASP A 646 -3.80 -3.72 39.82
N PHE A 647 -3.22 -4.10 38.66
CA PHE A 647 -1.89 -3.63 38.21
C PHE A 647 -1.87 -2.17 37.74
N LEU A 648 -3.02 -1.56 37.57
CA LEU A 648 -3.04 -0.11 37.43
C LEU A 648 -2.86 0.48 38.85
N PRO A 649 -1.60 0.66 39.31
CA PRO A 649 -1.31 0.87 40.73
C PRO A 649 -1.83 2.19 41.29
N GLN A 650 -2.48 2.97 40.47
CA GLN A 650 -3.01 4.28 40.83
C GLN A 650 -4.54 4.37 40.71
N LEU A 651 -5.19 3.26 40.42
CA LEU A 651 -6.63 3.05 40.64
C LEU A 651 -6.90 2.65 42.11
N GLY A 652 -5.88 2.73 42.94
CA GLY A 652 -5.81 2.19 44.29
C GLY A 652 -6.54 2.94 45.41
N SER A 653 -7.64 3.59 45.13
CA SER A 653 -8.62 3.90 46.17
C SER A 653 -9.61 2.74 46.28
N PHE A 654 -10.02 2.41 47.50
CA PHE A 654 -11.08 1.45 47.71
C PHE A 654 -12.36 1.94 47.02
N PRO A 655 -13.14 1.05 46.41
CA PRO A 655 -14.42 1.42 45.85
C PRO A 655 -15.33 2.01 46.93
N ASP A 656 -16.14 2.97 46.56
CA ASP A 656 -17.19 3.50 47.42
C ASP A 656 -18.29 2.45 47.65
N ALA A 657 -19.32 2.77 48.42
CA ALA A 657 -20.42 1.87 48.76
C ALA A 657 -21.23 1.45 47.49
N ALA A 658 -21.17 2.19 46.42
CA ALA A 658 -21.79 1.93 45.14
C ALA A 658 -20.89 1.14 44.15
N GLY A 659 -19.61 0.92 44.50
CA GLY A 659 -18.60 0.19 43.71
C GLY A 659 -17.74 1.07 42.81
N TYR A 660 -17.81 2.40 42.89
CA TYR A 660 -17.05 3.31 42.04
C TYR A 660 -15.69 3.68 42.65
N THR A 661 -14.71 3.84 41.75
CA THR A 661 -13.37 4.33 42.05
C THR A 661 -12.97 5.32 40.96
N TYR A 662 -12.32 6.44 41.37
CA TYR A 662 -11.87 7.46 40.40
C TYR A 662 -10.36 7.65 40.50
N SER A 663 -9.68 7.51 39.38
CA SER A 663 -8.26 7.83 39.23
C SER A 663 -8.09 9.28 38.79
N ARG A 664 -7.55 10.13 39.70
CA ARG A 664 -7.29 11.55 39.43
C ARG A 664 -6.23 11.73 38.31
N LEU A 665 -5.21 10.85 38.27
CA LEU A 665 -4.13 10.92 37.28
C LEU A 665 -4.63 10.59 35.87
N LEU A 666 -5.39 9.50 35.72
CA LEU A 666 -5.90 9.06 34.45
C LEU A 666 -7.23 9.72 34.08
N LYS A 667 -7.89 10.40 35.05
CA LYS A 667 -9.26 10.92 34.95
C LYS A 667 -10.22 9.80 34.47
N LEU A 668 -10.09 8.62 35.04
CA LEU A 668 -10.78 7.40 34.65
C LEU A 668 -11.63 6.89 35.80
N TRP A 669 -12.88 6.58 35.53
CA TRP A 669 -13.79 5.93 36.46
C TRP A 669 -13.72 4.42 36.31
N ARG A 670 -13.82 3.69 37.42
CA ARG A 670 -13.96 2.23 37.49
C ARG A 670 -15.19 1.90 38.33
N LEU A 671 -16.04 1.04 37.77
CA LEU A 671 -17.13 0.41 38.48
C LEU A 671 -16.77 -1.05 38.76
N GLN A 672 -16.89 -1.46 40.00
CA GLN A 672 -16.82 -2.86 40.42
C GLN A 672 -18.19 -3.27 40.92
N TRP A 673 -18.80 -4.23 40.27
CA TRP A 673 -20.12 -4.70 40.56
C TRP A 673 -20.16 -6.19 40.26
N ASP A 674 -20.58 -6.99 41.27
CA ASP A 674 -20.49 -8.46 41.25
C ASP A 674 -19.09 -8.91 40.76
N ASP A 675 -19.04 -9.76 39.74
CA ASP A 675 -17.79 -10.21 39.11
C ASP A 675 -17.33 -9.30 37.94
N PHE A 676 -17.93 -8.12 37.79
CA PHE A 676 -17.54 -7.17 36.73
C PHE A 676 -16.54 -6.15 37.23
N SER A 677 -15.63 -5.75 36.32
CA SER A 677 -14.79 -4.56 36.45
C SER A 677 -14.88 -3.75 35.17
N ILE A 678 -15.49 -2.58 35.22
CA ILE A 678 -15.77 -1.75 34.04
C ILE A 678 -15.12 -0.38 34.19
N LEU A 679 -14.49 0.09 33.14
CA LEU A 679 -13.77 1.36 33.06
C LEU A 679 -14.47 2.27 32.05
N SER A 680 -14.61 3.56 32.39
CA SER A 680 -15.04 4.60 31.47
C SER A 680 -14.45 5.96 31.88
N PHE A 681 -14.31 6.88 30.96
CA PHE A 681 -13.95 8.26 31.26
C PHE A 681 -15.14 9.07 31.82
N ASP A 682 -16.36 8.56 31.65
CA ASP A 682 -17.60 9.18 32.10
C ASP A 682 -18.33 8.27 33.10
N GLN A 683 -18.62 8.76 34.29
CA GLN A 683 -19.33 8.02 35.33
C GLN A 683 -20.77 7.70 34.91
N SER A 684 -21.46 8.63 34.24
CA SER A 684 -22.85 8.45 33.82
C SER A 684 -23.01 7.22 32.88
N ARG A 685 -21.97 6.93 32.09
CA ARG A 685 -21.94 5.74 31.24
C ARG A 685 -21.88 4.43 32.01
N LEU A 686 -21.12 4.43 33.11
CA LEU A 686 -21.07 3.27 34.00
C LEU A 686 -22.40 3.03 34.71
N GLU A 687 -23.13 4.09 35.07
CA GLU A 687 -24.46 4.01 35.67
C GLU A 687 -25.50 3.47 34.68
N GLU A 688 -25.44 3.96 33.43
CA GLU A 688 -26.30 3.45 32.34
C GLU A 688 -26.04 1.99 32.05
N LEU A 689 -24.75 1.59 31.96
CA LEU A 689 -24.35 0.20 31.77
C LEU A 689 -24.83 -0.72 32.90
N LYS A 690 -24.70 -0.29 34.15
CA LYS A 690 -25.13 -1.06 35.31
C LYS A 690 -26.63 -1.40 35.22
N SER A 691 -27.43 -0.50 34.65
CA SER A 691 -28.85 -0.66 34.50
C SER A 691 -29.25 -1.46 33.28
N ASN A 692 -28.47 -1.40 32.20
CA ASN A 692 -28.85 -1.88 30.86
C ASN A 692 -27.97 -3.05 30.36
N LEU A 693 -26.94 -3.48 31.09
CA LEU A 693 -26.11 -4.61 30.66
C LEU A 693 -26.93 -5.91 30.59
N VAL A 694 -27.12 -6.38 29.37
CA VAL A 694 -27.82 -7.63 29.11
C VAL A 694 -26.80 -8.74 28.88
N ILE A 695 -26.99 -9.85 29.56
CA ILE A 695 -26.19 -11.06 29.37
C ILE A 695 -27.09 -12.08 28.66
N ALA A 696 -26.68 -12.43 27.42
CA ALA A 696 -27.38 -13.42 26.61
C ALA A 696 -26.47 -14.62 26.29
N PRO A 697 -27.04 -15.82 26.09
CA PRO A 697 -26.27 -16.95 25.54
C PRO A 697 -25.88 -16.62 24.08
N THR A 698 -24.66 -16.98 23.67
CA THR A 698 -24.21 -16.81 22.27
C THR A 698 -24.81 -17.93 21.41
N GLU A 699 -25.21 -17.59 20.20
CA GLU A 699 -25.67 -18.59 19.21
C GLU A 699 -24.50 -19.45 18.70
N ARG A 700 -23.30 -18.87 18.62
CA ARG A 700 -22.08 -19.57 18.22
C ARG A 700 -20.99 -19.34 19.25
N ALA A 701 -20.22 -20.37 19.54
CA ALA A 701 -19.04 -20.25 20.38
C ALA A 701 -17.94 -19.55 19.61
N SER A 702 -17.59 -18.30 19.95
CA SER A 702 -16.52 -17.52 19.38
C SER A 702 -15.50 -17.11 20.44
N HIS A 703 -14.28 -16.74 20.04
CA HIS A 703 -13.24 -16.25 20.95
C HIS A 703 -13.12 -14.73 20.88
N ILE A 704 -13.44 -14.18 19.72
CA ILE A 704 -13.51 -12.73 19.49
C ILE A 704 -14.79 -12.48 18.71
N LYS A 705 -15.54 -11.46 19.11
CA LYS A 705 -16.70 -10.95 18.41
C LYS A 705 -16.59 -9.44 18.30
N ILE A 706 -16.71 -8.91 17.10
CA ILE A 706 -16.68 -7.47 16.81
C ILE A 706 -17.95 -7.16 16.03
N ARG A 707 -18.68 -6.14 16.45
CA ARG A 707 -19.83 -5.62 15.74
C ARG A 707 -19.67 -4.12 15.52
N VAL A 708 -19.96 -3.65 14.33
CA VAL A 708 -20.03 -2.25 13.98
C VAL A 708 -21.38 -1.99 13.32
N GLY A 709 -22.16 -1.13 13.92
CA GLY A 709 -23.49 -0.75 13.41
C GLY A 709 -23.40 0.25 12.24
N ASN A 710 -24.53 0.77 11.82
CA ASN A 710 -24.62 1.74 10.74
C ASN A 710 -24.15 3.14 11.20
N ILE A 711 -22.87 3.43 11.08
CA ILE A 711 -22.29 4.72 11.48
C ILE A 711 -22.88 5.87 10.65
N ALA A 712 -23.31 5.60 9.41
CA ALA A 712 -23.87 6.64 8.54
C ALA A 712 -25.21 7.20 9.03
N GLU A 713 -25.93 6.48 9.89
CA GLU A 713 -27.20 6.88 10.50
C GLU A 713 -27.07 7.17 12.01
N SER A 714 -25.84 7.13 12.53
CA SER A 714 -25.56 7.33 13.94
C SER A 714 -25.17 8.77 14.27
N LYS A 715 -25.20 9.15 15.54
CA LYS A 715 -24.68 10.42 16.03
C LYS A 715 -23.17 10.57 15.87
N LEU A 716 -22.45 9.45 15.66
CA LEU A 716 -21.02 9.45 15.37
C LEU A 716 -20.69 9.83 13.91
N TYR A 717 -21.69 10.04 13.06
CA TYR A 717 -21.50 10.39 11.64
C TYR A 717 -20.53 11.55 11.44
N ASP A 718 -20.79 12.69 12.08
CA ASP A 718 -19.96 13.89 11.91
C ASP A 718 -18.53 13.65 12.40
N TRP A 719 -18.38 12.97 13.52
CA TRP A 719 -17.08 12.60 14.08
C TRP A 719 -16.27 11.70 13.12
N ALA A 720 -16.88 10.65 12.61
CA ALA A 720 -16.27 9.74 11.65
C ALA A 720 -15.90 10.46 10.35
N ASN A 721 -16.79 11.38 9.88
CA ASN A 721 -16.57 12.20 8.70
C ASN A 721 -15.37 13.14 8.88
N ILE A 722 -15.25 13.79 10.02
CA ILE A 722 -14.13 14.67 10.38
C ILE A 722 -12.81 13.88 10.42
N LEU A 723 -12.79 12.73 11.06
CA LEU A 723 -11.59 11.88 11.14
C LEU A 723 -11.13 11.45 9.75
N ASN A 724 -12.08 11.00 8.93
CA ASN A 724 -11.82 10.57 7.58
C ASN A 724 -11.29 11.73 6.72
N TYR A 725 -11.94 12.91 6.77
CA TYR A 725 -11.46 14.07 6.04
C TYR A 725 -10.02 14.44 6.40
N ARG A 726 -9.69 14.46 7.70
CA ARG A 726 -8.34 14.77 8.17
C ARG A 726 -7.31 13.77 7.66
N ARG A 727 -7.61 12.48 7.73
CA ARG A 727 -6.72 11.43 7.22
C ARG A 727 -6.52 11.57 5.72
N SER A 728 -7.59 11.72 4.98
CA SER A 728 -7.58 11.89 3.53
C SER A 728 -6.84 13.17 3.11
N TRP A 729 -7.04 14.26 3.85
CA TRP A 729 -6.31 15.50 3.62
C TRP A 729 -4.81 15.36 3.88
N GLN A 730 -4.40 14.67 4.96
CA GLN A 730 -2.99 14.42 5.25
C GLN A 730 -2.31 13.59 4.16
N THR A 731 -2.98 12.56 3.67
CA THR A 731 -2.51 11.71 2.57
C THR A 731 -2.39 12.51 1.27
N SER A 732 -3.40 13.28 0.93
CA SER A 732 -3.38 14.13 -0.27
C SER A 732 -2.31 15.21 -0.18
N LEU A 733 -2.10 15.83 1.00
CA LEU A 733 -1.03 16.78 1.26
C LEU A 733 0.36 16.15 1.11
N ALA A 734 0.53 14.89 1.54
CA ALA A 734 1.81 14.18 1.38
C ALA A 734 2.17 13.99 -0.09
N ASN A 735 1.20 13.63 -0.95
CA ASN A 735 1.40 13.55 -2.39
C ASN A 735 1.81 14.90 -3.00
N VAL A 736 1.10 15.96 -2.65
CA VAL A 736 1.44 17.32 -3.12
C VAL A 736 2.85 17.74 -2.68
N ARG A 737 3.24 17.42 -1.45
CA ARG A 737 4.60 17.67 -0.95
C ARG A 737 5.64 16.92 -1.76
N MET A 738 5.39 15.66 -2.09
CA MET A 738 6.28 14.85 -2.91
C MET A 738 6.45 15.48 -4.31
N LEU A 739 5.34 15.85 -4.97
CA LEU A 739 5.39 16.50 -6.29
C LEU A 739 6.16 17.83 -6.26
N ASN A 740 5.90 18.67 -5.26
CA ASN A 740 6.63 19.92 -5.08
C ASN A 740 8.10 19.70 -4.68
N THR A 741 8.43 18.60 -3.99
CA THR A 741 9.84 18.28 -3.70
C THR A 741 10.58 17.89 -4.97
N LEU A 742 9.97 17.11 -5.85
CA LEU A 742 10.52 16.80 -7.17
C LEU A 742 10.74 18.08 -8.00
N ALA A 743 9.75 18.95 -8.07
CA ALA A 743 9.87 20.20 -8.81
C ALA A 743 10.95 21.13 -8.22
N ASN A 744 11.06 21.22 -6.89
CA ASN A 744 11.90 22.20 -6.22
C ASN A 744 13.31 21.71 -5.90
N GLN A 745 13.46 20.48 -5.40
CA GLN A 745 14.76 19.96 -4.98
C GLN A 745 15.53 19.32 -6.14
N PHE A 746 14.80 18.69 -7.06
CA PHE A 746 15.39 18.11 -8.26
C PHE A 746 15.22 19.00 -9.50
N ARG A 747 14.64 20.19 -9.35
CA ARG A 747 14.41 21.17 -10.46
C ARG A 747 13.73 20.56 -11.68
N LEU A 748 12.95 19.54 -11.44
CA LEU A 748 12.16 18.94 -12.49
C LEU A 748 11.10 19.94 -12.96
N ASN A 749 10.86 20.00 -14.28
CA ASN A 749 9.73 20.78 -14.78
C ASN A 749 8.46 20.37 -14.02
N PRO A 750 7.76 21.31 -13.36
CA PRO A 750 6.57 20.98 -12.57
C PRO A 750 5.56 20.12 -13.32
N GLU A 751 5.38 20.33 -14.62
CA GLU A 751 4.43 19.54 -15.44
C GLU A 751 4.79 18.07 -15.52
N LEU A 752 6.08 17.72 -15.43
CA LEU A 752 6.56 16.34 -15.49
C LEU A 752 6.59 15.64 -14.12
N ALA A 753 6.54 16.41 -13.02
CA ALA A 753 6.76 15.86 -11.68
C ALA A 753 5.77 14.74 -11.30
N LYS A 754 4.50 14.85 -11.72
CA LYS A 754 3.49 13.82 -11.47
C LYS A 754 3.81 12.53 -12.24
N GLY A 755 4.11 12.63 -13.54
CA GLY A 755 4.46 11.47 -14.35
C GLY A 755 5.71 10.74 -13.84
N VAL A 756 6.75 11.50 -13.47
CA VAL A 756 7.98 10.93 -12.89
C VAL A 756 7.72 10.26 -11.54
N ALA A 757 6.91 10.87 -10.67
CA ALA A 757 6.53 10.26 -9.39
C ALA A 757 5.74 8.96 -9.59
N GLU A 758 4.74 8.97 -10.48
CA GLU A 758 3.91 7.80 -10.80
C GLU A 758 4.73 6.67 -11.41
N GLN A 759 5.68 7.00 -12.28
CA GLN A 759 6.61 6.03 -12.87
C GLN A 759 7.57 5.45 -11.83
N MET A 760 8.20 6.30 -11.02
CA MET A 760 9.15 5.89 -9.98
C MET A 760 8.52 4.99 -8.92
N LEU A 761 7.26 5.23 -8.57
CA LEU A 761 6.50 4.46 -7.58
C LEU A 761 5.68 3.32 -8.20
N ASP A 762 5.52 3.32 -9.52
CA ASP A 762 4.69 2.38 -10.27
C ASP A 762 3.23 2.38 -9.81
N VAL A 763 2.68 3.57 -9.64
CA VAL A 763 1.30 3.81 -9.18
C VAL A 763 0.71 5.01 -9.91
N LYS A 764 -0.60 5.18 -9.81
CA LYS A 764 -1.29 6.43 -10.15
C LYS A 764 -1.56 7.22 -8.86
N LEU A 765 -1.12 8.46 -8.80
CA LEU A 765 -1.40 9.33 -7.66
C LEU A 765 -2.85 9.80 -7.68
N VAL A 766 -3.55 9.58 -6.58
CA VAL A 766 -4.97 9.92 -6.45
C VAL A 766 -5.17 10.78 -5.20
N CYS A 767 -6.00 11.79 -5.33
CA CYS A 767 -6.40 12.57 -4.18
C CYS A 767 -7.46 11.79 -3.37
N SER A 768 -7.14 11.46 -2.13
CA SER A 768 -8.06 10.72 -1.23
C SER A 768 -9.35 11.49 -0.90
N LEU A 769 -9.42 12.79 -1.23
CA LEU A 769 -10.61 13.63 -1.09
C LEU A 769 -11.43 13.76 -2.38
N GLY A 770 -11.12 12.96 -3.42
CA GLY A 770 -11.84 12.99 -4.69
C GLY A 770 -11.46 14.13 -5.63
N GLY A 771 -10.51 15.01 -5.27
CA GLY A 771 -10.03 16.08 -6.15
C GLY A 771 -8.95 15.61 -7.12
N GLU A 772 -8.53 16.51 -8.00
CA GLU A 772 -7.42 16.31 -8.92
C GLU A 772 -6.17 17.06 -8.46
N TYR A 773 -5.00 16.53 -8.75
CA TYR A 773 -3.74 17.25 -8.57
C TYR A 773 -3.50 18.14 -9.79
N VAL A 774 -3.44 19.44 -9.56
CA VAL A 774 -3.28 20.47 -10.59
C VAL A 774 -2.14 21.42 -10.25
N LEU A 775 -1.57 22.02 -11.28
CA LEU A 775 -0.61 23.12 -11.13
C LEU A 775 -1.35 24.43 -10.99
N LYS A 776 -1.01 25.20 -9.97
CA LYS A 776 -1.46 26.60 -9.80
C LYS A 776 -0.24 27.49 -9.83
N GLU A 777 -0.42 28.66 -10.41
CA GLU A 777 0.61 29.70 -10.39
C GLU A 777 0.49 30.49 -9.09
N THR A 778 1.62 30.69 -8.42
CA THR A 778 1.71 31.53 -7.22
C THR A 778 1.87 33.01 -7.60
N LEU A 779 1.82 33.90 -6.63
CA LEU A 779 2.03 35.32 -6.81
C LEU A 779 3.38 35.66 -7.47
N GLY A 780 4.39 34.81 -7.24
CA GLY A 780 5.73 34.93 -7.86
C GLY A 780 5.86 34.25 -9.23
N GLY A 781 4.76 33.90 -9.91
CA GLY A 781 4.77 33.27 -11.23
C GLY A 781 5.25 31.81 -11.22
N ARG A 782 5.41 31.20 -10.04
CA ARG A 782 5.88 29.83 -9.89
C ARG A 782 4.72 28.86 -9.93
N LYS A 783 4.87 27.78 -10.69
CA LYS A 783 3.90 26.69 -10.72
C LYS A 783 4.11 25.75 -9.54
N VAL A 784 3.08 25.55 -8.74
CA VAL A 784 3.07 24.63 -7.59
C VAL A 784 1.92 23.63 -7.71
N TRP A 785 2.19 22.40 -7.31
CA TRP A 785 1.18 21.37 -7.23
C TRP A 785 0.24 21.61 -6.05
N CYS A 786 -1.04 21.45 -6.29
CA CYS A 786 -2.09 21.47 -5.27
C CYS A 786 -3.21 20.50 -5.64
N SER A 787 -4.17 20.30 -4.75
CA SER A 787 -5.38 19.55 -5.05
C SER A 787 -6.58 20.48 -5.19
N THR A 788 -7.45 20.18 -6.14
CA THR A 788 -8.73 20.90 -6.32
C THR A 788 -9.68 20.71 -5.13
N ALA A 789 -9.51 19.65 -4.35
CA ALA A 789 -10.32 19.38 -3.15
C ALA A 789 -9.96 20.26 -1.95
N TRP A 790 -8.92 21.11 -2.02
CA TRP A 790 -8.56 21.99 -0.91
C TRP A 790 -8.63 23.44 -1.34
N PRO A 791 -9.71 24.11 -1.09
CA PRO A 791 -9.83 25.52 -1.42
C PRO A 791 -8.89 26.40 -0.59
N ASN A 792 -8.49 25.95 0.60
CA ASN A 792 -7.61 26.68 1.50
C ASN A 792 -6.52 25.77 2.10
N PHE A 793 -5.27 26.12 1.86
CA PHE A 793 -4.10 25.37 2.35
C PHE A 793 -3.85 25.52 3.86
N LEU A 794 -4.37 26.56 4.52
CA LEU A 794 -4.05 26.88 5.91
C LEU A 794 -4.89 26.13 6.91
N ASN A 795 -6.19 26.12 6.70
CA ASN A 795 -7.15 25.44 7.54
C ASN A 795 -8.06 24.65 6.62
N PRO A 796 -7.94 23.32 6.60
CA PRO A 796 -8.91 22.53 5.88
C PRO A 796 -10.27 22.73 6.56
N VAL A 797 -11.08 23.61 6.01
CA VAL A 797 -12.48 23.68 6.35
C VAL A 797 -13.11 22.50 5.63
N ILE A 798 -13.78 21.64 6.39
CA ILE A 798 -14.49 20.51 5.81
C ILE A 798 -15.64 21.07 4.98
N PRO A 799 -15.72 20.77 3.67
CA PRO A 799 -16.86 21.16 2.87
C PRO A 799 -18.16 20.61 3.49
N ALA A 800 -19.22 21.42 3.48
CA ALA A 800 -20.50 21.03 4.09
C ALA A 800 -21.15 19.80 3.41
N ASP A 801 -20.80 19.58 2.16
CA ASP A 801 -21.25 18.45 1.33
C ASP A 801 -20.29 17.24 1.35
N TYR A 802 -19.21 17.31 2.13
CA TYR A 802 -18.26 16.21 2.21
C TYR A 802 -18.84 15.00 2.94
N VAL A 803 -18.82 13.87 2.27
CA VAL A 803 -19.14 12.55 2.85
C VAL A 803 -17.93 11.65 2.71
N ALA A 804 -17.47 11.10 3.83
CA ALA A 804 -16.40 10.13 3.79
C ALA A 804 -16.81 8.91 2.94
N PRO A 805 -15.96 8.46 1.99
CA PRO A 805 -16.31 7.35 1.09
C PRO A 805 -16.84 6.13 1.82
N VAL A 806 -16.25 5.76 2.95
CA VAL A 806 -16.71 4.62 3.76
C VAL A 806 -18.14 4.81 4.31
N LEU A 807 -18.53 6.03 4.67
CA LEU A 807 -19.88 6.33 5.13
C LEU A 807 -20.91 6.29 3.99
N GLY A 808 -20.46 6.46 2.75
CA GLY A 808 -21.30 6.31 1.56
C GLY A 808 -21.83 4.89 1.39
N TRP A 809 -20.99 3.90 1.61
CA TRP A 809 -21.34 2.50 1.31
C TRP A 809 -21.48 1.59 2.53
N PHE A 810 -20.76 1.80 3.62
CA PHE A 810 -20.79 0.93 4.80
C PHE A 810 -22.09 1.10 5.59
N ARG A 811 -22.77 -0.01 5.90
CA ARG A 811 -24.03 -0.02 6.67
C ARG A 811 -24.00 -0.88 7.93
N GLY A 812 -22.92 -1.62 8.11
CA GLY A 812 -22.69 -2.46 9.29
C GLY A 812 -21.78 -3.63 8.99
N ALA A 813 -21.18 -4.20 10.03
CA ALA A 813 -20.38 -5.40 9.93
C ALA A 813 -20.39 -6.16 11.24
N GLU A 814 -20.28 -7.49 11.15
CA GLU A 814 -20.01 -8.35 12.30
C GLU A 814 -18.92 -9.37 11.91
N VAL A 815 -17.98 -9.58 12.81
CA VAL A 815 -16.86 -10.52 12.63
C VAL A 815 -16.73 -11.37 13.90
N GLU A 816 -16.69 -12.67 13.71
CA GLU A 816 -16.46 -13.67 14.77
C GLU A 816 -15.20 -14.47 14.45
N VAL A 817 -14.34 -14.64 15.44
CA VAL A 817 -13.14 -15.45 15.35
C VAL A 817 -13.28 -16.66 16.27
N THR A 818 -13.07 -17.83 15.72
CA THR A 818 -13.17 -19.10 16.46
C THR A 818 -11.89 -19.92 16.28
N GLN A 819 -11.36 -20.43 17.37
CA GLN A 819 -10.26 -21.38 17.36
C GLN A 819 -10.72 -22.69 17.95
N ALA A 820 -10.64 -23.77 17.18
CA ALA A 820 -10.81 -25.15 17.62
C ALA A 820 -9.47 -25.89 17.53
N GLU A 821 -9.41 -27.13 17.97
CA GLU A 821 -8.17 -27.94 17.91
C GLU A 821 -7.65 -28.09 16.49
N THR A 822 -8.52 -28.24 15.50
CA THR A 822 -8.19 -28.58 14.12
C THR A 822 -8.49 -27.48 13.11
N GLN A 823 -9.07 -26.35 13.57
CA GLN A 823 -9.40 -25.25 12.68
C GLN A 823 -9.36 -23.91 13.39
N PHE A 824 -8.93 -22.90 12.65
CA PHE A 824 -9.12 -21.49 12.98
C PHE A 824 -10.08 -20.90 11.95
N ALA A 825 -11.12 -20.22 12.39
CA ALA A 825 -12.14 -19.69 11.50
C ALA A 825 -12.43 -18.21 11.82
N VAL A 826 -12.64 -17.44 10.77
CA VAL A 826 -13.17 -16.08 10.82
C VAL A 826 -14.44 -16.06 10.01
N HIS A 827 -15.55 -15.85 10.68
CA HIS A 827 -16.87 -15.73 10.05
C HIS A 827 -17.40 -14.31 10.24
N GLY A 828 -18.09 -13.77 9.26
CA GLY A 828 -18.66 -12.45 9.41
C GLY A 828 -19.46 -12.00 8.20
N PHE A 829 -20.00 -10.79 8.32
CA PHE A 829 -20.67 -10.13 7.21
C PHE A 829 -20.33 -8.62 7.18
N VAL A 830 -20.53 -8.04 6.03
CA VAL A 830 -20.51 -6.58 5.81
C VAL A 830 -21.74 -6.23 5.02
N ASP A 831 -22.50 -5.25 5.49
CA ASP A 831 -23.65 -4.69 4.79
C ASP A 831 -23.18 -3.48 3.97
N VAL A 832 -23.39 -3.55 2.66
CA VAL A 832 -22.90 -2.59 1.67
C VAL A 832 -24.09 -1.96 0.94
N LYS A 833 -24.22 -0.64 0.99
CA LYS A 833 -25.19 0.06 0.18
C LYS A 833 -24.67 0.20 -1.25
N ARG A 834 -25.46 -0.23 -2.23
CA ARG A 834 -25.12 -0.12 -3.66
C ARG A 834 -25.69 1.21 -4.20
N THR A 835 -24.88 1.91 -4.98
CA THR A 835 -25.29 3.18 -5.58
C THR A 835 -26.23 3.01 -6.77
N GLY A 836 -26.27 1.83 -7.36
CA GLY A 836 -27.13 1.51 -8.53
C GLY A 836 -26.66 2.14 -9.84
N GLU A 837 -25.80 3.13 -9.81
CA GLU A 837 -25.26 3.86 -10.95
C GLU A 837 -23.76 3.65 -11.11
N SER A 838 -23.31 2.43 -11.30
CA SER A 838 -21.92 2.25 -11.73
C SER A 838 -21.84 2.30 -13.25
N GLU A 839 -21.80 3.47 -13.84
CA GLU A 839 -21.04 3.63 -15.08
C GLU A 839 -19.58 3.39 -14.69
N LEU A 840 -19.06 2.22 -15.05
CA LEU A 840 -17.62 1.95 -14.95
C LEU A 840 -16.91 3.07 -15.71
N PRO A 841 -16.01 3.86 -15.09
CA PRO A 841 -15.45 5.07 -15.71
C PRO A 841 -14.70 4.84 -17.04
N SER A 842 -14.43 3.60 -17.39
CA SER A 842 -13.74 3.18 -18.61
C SER A 842 -14.64 2.45 -19.64
N PHE A 843 -15.97 2.35 -19.40
CA PHE A 843 -16.85 1.51 -20.18
C PHE A 843 -17.97 2.23 -20.92
N LYS A 844 -17.72 3.44 -21.44
CA LYS A 844 -18.69 4.14 -22.33
C LYS A 844 -18.96 3.45 -23.68
N ILE A 845 -18.43 2.24 -23.90
CA ILE A 845 -18.54 1.52 -25.18
C ILE A 845 -19.78 0.59 -25.25
N PHE A 846 -20.58 0.47 -24.15
CA PHE A 846 -21.68 -0.50 -24.09
C PHE A 846 -22.97 -0.16 -24.83
N LYS A 847 -23.16 1.05 -25.36
CA LYS A 847 -24.39 1.38 -26.10
C LYS A 847 -24.51 0.80 -27.53
N GLY A 848 -23.47 0.11 -28.04
CA GLY A 848 -23.45 -0.46 -29.39
C GLY A 848 -23.81 -1.95 -29.51
N PHE A 849 -23.80 -2.72 -28.43
CA PHE A 849 -23.73 -4.20 -28.50
C PHE A 849 -25.09 -4.92 -28.53
N GLY A 850 -26.18 -4.27 -28.13
CA GLY A 850 -27.53 -4.85 -28.25
C GLY A 850 -27.95 -5.16 -29.69
N ASN A 851 -27.32 -4.57 -30.67
CA ASN A 851 -27.68 -4.69 -32.06
C ASN A 851 -26.92 -5.79 -32.90
N LEU A 852 -25.90 -6.40 -32.34
CA LEU A 852 -25.08 -7.37 -33.07
C LEU A 852 -25.43 -8.84 -32.85
N LEU A 853 -26.20 -9.15 -31.81
CA LEU A 853 -26.63 -10.51 -31.47
C LEU A 853 -28.09 -10.82 -31.83
N GLY A 854 -28.83 -9.83 -32.28
CA GLY A 854 -30.23 -9.96 -32.70
C GLY A 854 -30.44 -9.84 -34.21
N GLY A 855 -30.01 -10.84 -34.96
CA GLY A 855 -30.50 -11.04 -36.31
C GLY A 855 -31.97 -11.50 -36.31
N GLY A 856 -32.89 -10.57 -36.34
CA GLY A 856 -34.32 -10.88 -36.41
C GLY A 856 -35.13 -9.63 -36.69
N LYS A 857 -35.49 -9.46 -37.97
CA LYS A 857 -36.41 -8.41 -38.44
C LYS A 857 -37.67 -8.36 -37.63
N LYS A 858 -38.06 -7.15 -37.19
CA LYS A 858 -39.45 -6.72 -37.18
C LYS A 858 -39.55 -5.20 -37.30
N ASN A 859 -40.22 -4.78 -38.35
CA ASN A 859 -40.68 -3.42 -38.63
C ASN A 859 -41.68 -2.93 -37.56
N ALA A 860 -41.55 -1.72 -37.11
CA ALA A 860 -42.70 -0.87 -36.82
C ALA A 860 -42.23 0.58 -36.68
N ALA A 861 -42.90 1.42 -37.39
CA ALA A 861 -42.72 2.87 -37.48
C ALA A 861 -43.09 3.60 -36.17
N GLY A 862 -42.44 4.74 -35.94
CA GLY A 862 -42.81 5.70 -34.91
C GLY A 862 -41.88 6.93 -34.95
N ASP A 863 -42.32 8.01 -35.51
CA ASP A 863 -41.67 9.31 -35.61
C ASP A 863 -41.28 9.85 -34.23
N GLY A 864 -40.05 10.32 -34.09
CA GLY A 864 -39.58 11.12 -33.00
C GLY A 864 -38.26 11.79 -33.36
N LYS A 865 -38.34 13.08 -33.73
CA LYS A 865 -37.20 13.94 -34.06
C LYS A 865 -36.11 13.86 -32.98
N ALA A 866 -34.97 13.36 -33.33
CA ALA A 866 -33.72 13.50 -32.57
C ALA A 866 -33.04 14.81 -33.00
N THR A 867 -32.84 15.69 -32.04
CA THR A 867 -31.97 16.86 -32.17
C THR A 867 -30.54 16.38 -32.24
N GLU A 868 -29.84 16.63 -33.32
CA GLU A 868 -28.40 16.43 -33.47
C GLU A 868 -27.67 17.30 -32.46
N LEU A 869 -26.92 16.67 -31.56
CA LEU A 869 -25.89 17.29 -30.78
C LEU A 869 -24.56 16.99 -31.48
N GLU A 870 -23.89 18.06 -31.89
CA GLU A 870 -22.54 18.02 -32.46
C GLU A 870 -21.56 17.21 -31.62
N PRO A 871 -20.58 16.50 -32.20
CA PRO A 871 -19.58 15.76 -31.48
C PRO A 871 -18.62 16.74 -30.82
N VAL A 872 -18.52 16.67 -29.51
CA VAL A 872 -17.43 17.31 -28.74
C VAL A 872 -16.13 16.61 -29.09
N GLU A 873 -15.26 17.30 -29.80
CA GLU A 873 -13.89 16.88 -30.12
C GLU A 873 -13.10 16.60 -28.85
N GLY A 874 -12.43 15.48 -28.87
CA GLY A 874 -11.10 15.33 -28.29
C GLY A 874 -11.00 15.15 -26.79
N THR A 875 -11.23 13.93 -26.30
CA THR A 875 -10.44 13.43 -25.18
C THR A 875 -9.02 13.15 -25.68
N PRO A 876 -7.97 13.80 -25.14
CA PRO A 876 -6.62 13.48 -25.57
C PRO A 876 -6.32 12.04 -25.19
N LYS A 877 -5.94 11.22 -26.18
CA LYS A 877 -5.22 9.98 -25.93
C LYS A 877 -4.02 10.37 -25.08
N GLN A 878 -3.96 9.89 -23.84
CA GLN A 878 -2.74 9.96 -23.03
C GLN A 878 -1.70 9.07 -23.73
N GLU A 879 -0.94 9.68 -24.60
CA GLU A 879 0.34 9.13 -25.00
C GLU A 879 1.21 9.10 -23.76
N VAL A 880 1.66 7.93 -23.38
CA VAL A 880 2.82 7.77 -22.48
C VAL A 880 3.92 8.60 -23.11
N PRO A 881 4.56 9.55 -22.40
CA PRO A 881 5.63 10.36 -22.97
C PRO A 881 6.68 9.42 -23.54
N LYS A 882 6.85 9.43 -24.84
CA LYS A 882 7.81 8.58 -25.53
C LYS A 882 9.24 9.01 -25.26
N GLU A 883 9.43 10.20 -24.72
CA GLU A 883 10.77 10.74 -24.39
C GLU A 883 10.63 11.59 -23.12
N LEU A 884 11.44 11.30 -22.11
CA LEU A 884 11.87 12.36 -21.21
C LEU A 884 12.57 13.40 -22.11
N PRO A 885 12.27 14.71 -21.99
CA PRO A 885 12.87 15.69 -22.87
C PRO A 885 14.39 15.54 -22.79
N VAL A 886 15.00 15.13 -23.87
CA VAL A 886 16.40 15.44 -24.12
C VAL A 886 16.44 16.96 -24.06
N ILE A 887 17.00 17.51 -22.99
CA ILE A 887 17.25 18.95 -22.89
C ILE A 887 18.10 19.28 -24.09
N GLY A 888 17.55 20.07 -25.01
CA GLY A 888 18.12 20.36 -26.28
C GLY A 888 19.60 20.76 -26.13
N THR A 889 20.44 20.08 -26.86
CA THR A 889 21.78 20.58 -27.15
C THR A 889 21.62 21.97 -27.76
N PRO A 890 22.29 23.02 -27.25
CA PRO A 890 22.34 24.29 -27.95
C PRO A 890 23.01 24.05 -29.31
N ASP A 891 22.40 24.55 -30.38
CA ASP A 891 22.96 24.52 -31.72
C ASP A 891 24.42 24.94 -31.69
N ALA A 892 25.30 24.03 -32.02
CA ALA A 892 26.70 24.29 -32.24
C ALA A 892 26.91 25.00 -33.59
N SER A 893 26.71 26.30 -33.61
CA SER A 893 27.25 27.17 -34.68
C SER A 893 27.79 28.43 -34.04
N GLY A 894 29.07 28.40 -33.68
CA GLY A 894 29.81 29.57 -33.23
C GLY A 894 31.08 29.12 -32.48
N GLY A 895 32.13 28.93 -33.24
CA GLY A 895 33.42 28.50 -32.72
C GLY A 895 33.99 29.47 -31.70
N LEU A 896 34.59 28.89 -30.69
CA LEU A 896 35.81 29.36 -30.03
C LEU A 896 36.28 28.22 -29.13
N GLU A 897 37.34 27.56 -29.60
CA GLU A 897 38.18 26.68 -28.79
C GLU A 897 38.79 27.51 -27.67
N GLU A 898 38.43 27.23 -26.44
CA GLU A 898 39.26 27.55 -25.30
C GLU A 898 39.18 26.36 -24.33
N GLN A 899 40.31 25.65 -24.26
CA GLN A 899 40.53 24.52 -23.39
C GLN A 899 40.39 24.96 -21.93
N LEU A 900 39.32 24.59 -21.27
CA LEU A 900 39.21 24.62 -19.82
C LEU A 900 39.22 23.19 -19.30
N GLU A 901 40.37 22.72 -18.84
CA GLU A 901 40.48 21.52 -18.01
C GLU A 901 39.52 21.65 -16.83
N PRO A 902 38.70 20.61 -16.51
CA PRO A 902 37.84 20.63 -15.35
C PRO A 902 38.70 20.53 -14.09
N GLN A 903 38.81 21.62 -13.35
CA GLN A 903 39.40 21.60 -12.01
C GLN A 903 38.56 20.72 -11.11
N ARG A 904 39.09 19.56 -10.69
CA ARG A 904 38.54 18.72 -9.64
C ARG A 904 38.33 19.53 -8.36
N PRO A 905 37.18 19.52 -7.73
CA PRO A 905 37.01 20.11 -6.42
C PRO A 905 37.89 19.34 -5.43
N LYS A 906 38.86 19.99 -4.84
CA LYS A 906 39.69 19.45 -3.77
C LYS A 906 38.76 19.06 -2.60
N SER A 907 38.75 17.78 -2.20
CA SER A 907 38.02 17.32 -1.04
C SER A 907 38.52 18.08 0.21
N VAL A 908 37.61 18.41 1.09
CA VAL A 908 37.88 19.08 2.38
C VAL A 908 38.76 18.23 3.31
N LEU A 909 39.17 17.03 2.90
CA LEU A 909 39.97 16.08 3.69
C LEU A 909 41.50 16.20 3.47
N GLU A 910 42.00 17.00 2.55
CA GLU A 910 43.45 17.15 2.36
C GLU A 910 44.07 18.34 3.11
N ARG A 911 43.62 18.72 4.27
CA ARG A 911 44.30 19.61 5.19
C ARG A 911 44.43 19.03 6.57
N LYS A 912 45.27 18.00 6.70
CA LYS A 912 45.99 17.65 7.93
C LYS A 912 47.32 16.99 7.52
N SER A 913 48.31 17.74 7.33
CA SER A 913 49.72 17.51 7.64
C SER A 913 50.41 18.84 7.83
#